data_3402d9480f0b591597a4243a7be0a822
#
_entry.id   3402d9480f0b591597a4243a7be0a822
#
_cell.length_a   1.000
_cell.length_b   1.000
_cell.length_c   1.000
_cell.angle_alpha   90.00
_cell.angle_beta   90.00
_cell.angle_gamma   90.00
#
_symmetry.space_group_name_H-M   'P 1'
#
loop_
_entity.id
_entity.type
_entity.pdbx_description
1 polymer ?
#
loop_
_entity_poly.entity_id
_entity_poly.type
_entity_poly.pdbx_seq_one_letter_code
_entity_poly.pdbx_strand_id
1 'polypeptide(L)'
;MNKVICFALGCAGISLAQQPPCNEETMDAFAYEDCLAEHNLPVPGAEAKPASDGPRLTVLGAKQPPYSPFNKDAYLTSSFGENRGTRYHAGFDFSTQMEEGWVVYAPENGTVTELSVSPFMYGKLMLFKGESGKTWAFAHQSSFGKLDEMVMAKQYATKKNDVKLKPNVRYKKGDTLTFAGSSGIGNPHLHLEVRLDNDRIINPVLAGTVISDTIAPQIFGAAVWQGNEFATTSAEAFSKGCAVNPVKNEFPLHMAIKIADYSREPKDNPMSIRRIEVWRYDEKVYSKTYDTLSYKKMINIRDELLWAEEADTAGDWHYIGARIAPLSSYRLEVEDFAGHVTTHKFTLHPKCKGNSQLATTHFQTSPLYTFLAKPMIDLFRCESGYTFKAMGSKDATLSEDLCKVFKHKPTLLAKIVETYPDLKAIQYSADAKSTGNGREVDETIAVFPFGKHQTSINWNTKIGDIAVGQKISGIPVGHDSTIRVLAVTRTRTDSVDYLEFHPKGLQFRGKWDVCIENPDNPAPLYWLGETSRNWFIFSKQSSGKKRCASTNELRDIASIQNDEPPTLGFPYWADAMAFGLNQPVLRIPLIYKYDGIPDGNAINVKSGKNWIAAEYDSEPREIVILAEKLPDAGEKINIQIQDEAKHKVSYDITIPEM
;
A
#
# COMPACT_ATOMS: atom_id res chain seq x y z
N MET A 1 -22.55 56.39 -52.69
CA MET A 1 -22.88 57.53 -51.80
C MET A 1 -23.35 56.93 -50.48
N ASN A 2 -22.51 56.96 -49.50
CA ASN A 2 -22.76 57.31 -48.12
C ASN A 2 -21.50 57.02 -47.31
N LYS A 3 -20.88 58.06 -46.89
CA LYS A 3 -19.81 58.09 -45.91
C LYS A 3 -20.35 57.69 -44.55
N VAL A 4 -19.67 56.79 -43.87
CA VAL A 4 -19.80 56.62 -42.43
C VAL A 4 -18.42 56.84 -41.80
N ILE A 5 -18.45 57.70 -40.85
CA ILE A 5 -17.33 58.25 -40.08
C ILE A 5 -16.85 57.18 -39.08
N CYS A 6 -15.56 56.88 -39.12
CA CYS A 6 -14.90 56.12 -38.08
C CYS A 6 -14.59 57.03 -36.89
N PHE A 7 -15.19 56.71 -35.73
CA PHE A 7 -14.67 57.15 -34.43
C PHE A 7 -13.63 56.17 -33.94
N ALA A 8 -12.45 56.68 -33.66
CA ALA A 8 -11.36 55.95 -33.08
C ALA A 8 -11.66 55.67 -31.58
N LEU A 9 -11.88 54.39 -31.27
CA LEU A 9 -11.72 53.86 -29.94
C LEU A 9 -10.92 52.56 -30.06
N GLY A 10 -9.77 52.54 -29.38
CA GLY A 10 -8.81 51.47 -29.46
C GLY A 10 -9.41 50.11 -29.05
N CYS A 11 -9.49 49.23 -30.02
CA CYS A 11 -9.60 47.79 -29.75
C CYS A 11 -8.23 47.27 -29.36
N ALA A 12 -7.98 47.20 -28.07
CA ALA A 12 -6.95 46.30 -27.55
C ALA A 12 -7.34 44.89 -27.98
N GLY A 13 -6.62 44.32 -28.94
CA GLY A 13 -6.75 42.92 -29.30
C GLY A 13 -6.42 42.08 -28.10
N ILE A 14 -7.42 41.46 -27.50
CA ILE A 14 -7.22 40.34 -26.60
C ILE A 14 -6.75 39.21 -27.51
N SER A 15 -5.43 39.01 -27.55
CA SER A 15 -4.86 37.78 -28.05
C SER A 15 -5.40 36.68 -27.11
N LEU A 16 -6.31 35.89 -27.62
CA LEU A 16 -6.60 34.57 -27.01
C LEU A 16 -5.28 33.81 -27.10
N ALA A 17 -4.53 33.83 -26.00
CA ALA A 17 -3.43 32.92 -25.83
C ALA A 17 -4.06 31.53 -25.99
N GLN A 18 -3.70 30.84 -27.07
CA GLN A 18 -4.02 29.41 -27.18
C GLN A 18 -3.43 28.78 -25.95
N GLN A 19 -4.27 28.12 -25.16
CA GLN A 19 -3.77 27.26 -24.07
C GLN A 19 -2.73 26.32 -24.68
N PRO A 20 -1.61 26.13 -24.02
CA PRO A 20 -0.61 25.20 -24.50
C PRO A 20 -1.26 23.82 -24.71
N PRO A 21 -0.86 23.05 -25.72
CA PRO A 21 -1.46 21.77 -26.04
C PRO A 21 -1.40 20.78 -24.86
N CYS A 22 -0.49 21.03 -23.91
CA CYS A 22 -0.32 20.24 -22.69
C CYS A 22 -0.55 21.15 -21.47
N ASN A 23 -1.42 20.74 -20.57
CA ASN A 23 -1.77 21.54 -19.39
C ASN A 23 -1.54 20.74 -18.10
N GLU A 24 -0.53 21.14 -17.32
CA GLU A 24 -0.16 20.52 -16.04
C GLU A 24 -1.28 20.54 -14.99
N GLU A 25 -2.17 21.53 -15.01
CA GLU A 25 -3.26 21.64 -14.05
C GLU A 25 -4.43 20.67 -14.33
N THR A 26 -4.57 20.22 -15.57
CA THR A 26 -5.71 19.39 -16.01
C THR A 26 -5.33 17.97 -16.37
N MET A 27 -4.04 17.68 -16.51
CA MET A 27 -3.49 16.37 -16.85
C MET A 27 -2.80 15.77 -15.62
N ASP A 28 -2.84 14.44 -15.49
CA ASP A 28 -1.93 13.79 -14.54
C ASP A 28 -0.48 13.90 -15.05
N ALA A 29 0.47 13.67 -14.15
CA ALA A 29 1.89 13.88 -14.45
C ALA A 29 2.37 13.09 -15.69
N PHE A 30 1.81 11.91 -15.94
CA PHE A 30 2.18 11.07 -17.09
C PHE A 30 1.51 11.52 -18.37
N ALA A 31 0.20 11.81 -18.32
CA ALA A 31 -0.50 12.36 -19.48
C ALA A 31 0.10 13.70 -19.92
N TYR A 32 0.57 14.48 -18.95
CA TYR A 32 1.26 15.74 -19.21
C TYR A 32 2.64 15.52 -19.84
N GLU A 33 3.46 14.60 -19.30
CA GLU A 33 4.76 14.24 -19.86
C GLU A 33 4.63 13.58 -21.24
N ASP A 34 3.68 12.68 -21.44
CA ASP A 34 3.39 12.07 -22.75
C ASP A 34 2.95 13.14 -23.76
N CYS A 35 2.08 14.07 -23.35
CA CYS A 35 1.64 15.18 -24.19
C CYS A 35 2.82 16.09 -24.59
N LEU A 36 3.70 16.42 -23.65
CA LEU A 36 4.91 17.20 -23.94
C LEU A 36 5.84 16.47 -24.90
N ALA A 37 5.99 15.15 -24.76
CA ALA A 37 6.79 14.32 -25.65
C ALA A 37 6.20 14.24 -27.06
N GLU A 38 4.87 14.04 -27.19
CA GLU A 38 4.16 14.02 -28.47
C GLU A 38 4.28 15.35 -29.24
N HIS A 39 4.37 16.48 -28.52
CA HIS A 39 4.46 17.81 -29.12
C HIS A 39 5.89 18.37 -29.17
N ASN A 40 6.90 17.57 -28.79
CA ASN A 40 8.31 18.01 -28.69
C ASN A 40 8.49 19.25 -27.79
N LEU A 41 7.66 19.39 -26.76
CA LEU A 41 7.75 20.50 -25.83
C LEU A 41 8.71 20.18 -24.67
N PRO A 42 9.46 21.17 -24.15
CA PRO A 42 10.34 20.95 -23.01
C PRO A 42 9.50 20.67 -21.77
N VAL A 43 9.88 19.65 -20.99
CA VAL A 43 9.26 19.39 -19.70
C VAL A 43 9.64 20.49 -18.72
N PRO A 44 8.67 21.09 -18.02
CA PRO A 44 8.97 22.03 -16.95
C PRO A 44 9.88 21.38 -15.89
N GLY A 45 11.02 22.02 -15.61
CA GLY A 45 12.07 21.48 -14.73
C GLY A 45 13.21 20.76 -15.45
N ALA A 46 13.12 20.52 -16.76
CA ALA A 46 14.22 20.01 -17.58
C ALA A 46 15.23 21.11 -17.99
N GLU A 47 14.96 22.37 -17.72
CA GLU A 47 16.01 23.37 -17.69
C GLU A 47 16.85 23.13 -16.44
N ALA A 48 17.91 22.36 -16.61
CA ALA A 48 18.94 22.26 -15.61
C ALA A 48 19.56 23.64 -15.41
N LYS A 49 19.04 24.40 -14.45
CA LYS A 49 19.94 25.24 -13.69
C LYS A 49 21.03 24.29 -13.21
N PRO A 50 22.33 24.64 -13.37
CA PRO A 50 23.40 23.84 -12.80
C PRO A 50 22.98 23.59 -11.37
N ALA A 51 22.87 22.34 -10.95
CA ALA A 51 22.47 21.98 -9.62
C ALA A 51 23.40 22.75 -8.68
N SER A 52 22.90 23.83 -8.13
CA SER A 52 23.37 24.26 -6.82
C SER A 52 23.19 23.01 -6.01
N ASP A 53 24.29 22.49 -5.47
CA ASP A 53 24.29 21.36 -4.54
C ASP A 53 22.93 21.33 -3.85
N GLY A 54 22.06 20.39 -4.26
CA GLY A 54 20.73 20.28 -3.70
C GLY A 54 20.94 20.15 -2.20
N PRO A 55 20.04 20.60 -1.34
CA PRO A 55 20.33 20.84 0.03
C PRO A 55 20.85 19.56 0.70
N ARG A 56 22.17 19.39 0.58
CA ARG A 56 22.91 18.49 1.44
C ARG A 56 22.55 18.92 2.84
N LEU A 57 21.78 18.11 3.57
CA LEU A 57 21.56 18.24 5.03
C LEU A 57 21.23 19.65 5.58
N THR A 58 21.13 20.67 4.74
CA THR A 58 20.99 22.08 5.12
C THR A 58 19.56 22.58 5.29
N VAL A 59 18.56 21.74 5.03
CA VAL A 59 17.14 22.13 5.24
C VAL A 59 16.83 22.42 6.72
N LEU A 60 17.69 22.03 7.65
CA LEU A 60 17.50 22.26 9.08
C LEU A 60 18.67 23.00 9.76
N GLY A 61 19.57 23.60 9.02
CA GLY A 61 20.42 24.71 9.46
C GLY A 61 21.51 24.46 10.52
N ALA A 62 21.56 23.35 11.20
CA ALA A 62 22.63 22.98 12.13
C ALA A 62 22.76 21.45 12.17
N LYS A 63 23.99 20.96 12.29
CA LYS A 63 24.24 19.54 12.57
C LYS A 63 23.48 19.18 13.84
N GLN A 64 22.39 18.41 13.70
CA GLN A 64 21.64 17.93 14.85
C GLN A 64 22.55 17.04 15.70
N PRO A 65 22.52 17.15 17.02
CA PRO A 65 23.29 16.24 17.86
C PRO A 65 22.78 14.80 17.65
N PRO A 66 23.69 13.83 17.63
CA PRO A 66 23.33 12.42 17.39
C PRO A 66 22.31 11.94 18.43
N TYR A 67 21.35 11.17 17.96
CA TYR A 67 20.30 10.56 18.77
C TYR A 67 20.16 9.07 18.43
N SER A 68 20.33 8.22 19.43
CA SER A 68 19.92 6.81 19.36
C SER A 68 18.70 6.64 20.26
N PRO A 69 17.61 6.01 19.80
CA PRO A 69 16.43 5.79 20.63
C PRO A 69 16.73 4.88 21.83
N PHE A 70 17.73 4.01 21.70
CA PHE A 70 18.15 3.06 22.71
C PHE A 70 19.59 3.28 23.15
N ASN A 71 19.96 2.76 24.32
CA ASN A 71 21.35 2.62 24.77
C ASN A 71 21.95 1.25 24.39
N LYS A 72 21.30 0.53 23.53
CA LYS A 72 21.70 -0.75 22.97
C LYS A 72 21.91 -0.59 21.47
N ASP A 73 22.71 -1.48 20.89
CA ASP A 73 22.84 -1.54 19.44
C ASP A 73 21.54 -2.05 18.81
N ALA A 74 20.90 -1.18 18.04
CA ALA A 74 19.65 -1.46 17.34
C ALA A 74 19.83 -1.20 15.84
N TYR A 75 19.41 -2.14 15.04
CA TYR A 75 19.43 -2.05 13.58
C TYR A 75 18.01 -1.83 13.07
N LEU A 76 17.90 -1.34 11.84
CA LEU A 76 16.61 -1.18 11.18
C LEU A 76 16.11 -2.53 10.66
N THR A 77 14.82 -2.77 10.87
CA THR A 77 14.04 -3.82 10.19
C THR A 77 13.19 -3.25 9.06
N SER A 78 12.98 -1.93 9.04
CA SER A 78 12.30 -1.22 7.97
C SER A 78 12.71 0.25 7.94
N SER A 79 12.86 0.79 6.74
CA SER A 79 13.34 2.16 6.51
C SER A 79 12.23 3.13 6.13
N PHE A 80 12.55 4.43 6.21
CA PHE A 80 11.70 5.51 5.75
C PHE A 80 11.48 5.42 4.23
N GLY A 81 10.24 5.59 3.77
CA GLY A 81 9.91 5.52 2.34
C GLY A 81 9.77 4.10 1.78
N GLU A 82 9.90 3.07 2.61
CA GLU A 82 9.72 1.68 2.20
C GLU A 82 8.31 1.42 1.67
N ASN A 83 8.23 0.51 0.72
CA ASN A 83 6.99 0.13 0.05
C ASN A 83 6.07 -0.68 0.98
N ARG A 84 4.94 -0.11 1.36
CA ARG A 84 3.86 -0.76 2.10
C ARG A 84 2.63 -1.00 1.21
N GLY A 85 2.85 -1.30 -0.06
CA GLY A 85 1.80 -1.54 -1.03
C GLY A 85 1.03 -0.28 -1.45
N THR A 86 0.30 0.32 -0.54
CA THR A 86 -0.58 1.48 -0.78
C THR A 86 -0.01 2.79 -0.25
N ARG A 87 1.10 2.74 0.47
CA ARG A 87 1.72 3.91 1.10
C ARG A 87 3.21 3.70 1.31
N TYR A 88 3.92 4.78 1.50
CA TYR A 88 5.29 4.76 2.01
C TYR A 88 5.29 4.44 3.50
N HIS A 89 6.33 3.78 3.97
CA HIS A 89 6.63 3.71 5.39
C HIS A 89 7.03 5.10 5.91
N ALA A 90 6.36 5.55 6.99
CA ALA A 90 6.46 6.93 7.46
C ALA A 90 7.62 7.18 8.43
N GLY A 91 8.34 6.15 8.84
CA GLY A 91 9.37 6.22 9.86
C GLY A 91 10.47 5.20 9.70
N PHE A 92 11.19 4.96 10.77
CA PHE A 92 12.10 3.83 10.93
C PHE A 92 11.53 2.83 11.91
N ASP A 93 11.65 1.54 11.60
CA ASP A 93 11.38 0.46 12.53
C ASP A 93 12.72 -0.09 13.04
N PHE A 94 12.97 0.14 14.33
CA PHE A 94 14.15 -0.37 15.01
C PHE A 94 13.85 -1.71 15.66
N SER A 95 14.64 -2.73 15.36
CA SER A 95 14.54 -4.04 16.00
C SER A 95 14.80 -3.93 17.50
N THR A 96 13.95 -4.57 18.28
CA THR A 96 14.22 -4.87 19.69
C THR A 96 14.58 -6.34 19.92
N GLN A 97 14.99 -7.04 18.86
CA GLN A 97 15.37 -8.45 18.89
C GLN A 97 14.27 -9.38 19.44
N MET A 98 13.02 -9.06 19.11
CA MET A 98 11.82 -9.76 19.57
C MET A 98 11.52 -9.60 21.09
N GLU A 99 12.17 -8.63 21.75
CA GLU A 99 11.93 -8.32 23.15
C GLU A 99 11.08 -7.07 23.31
N GLU A 100 10.17 -7.09 24.26
CA GLU A 100 9.45 -5.90 24.73
C GLU A 100 10.19 -5.21 25.88
N GLY A 101 9.82 -3.95 26.14
CA GLY A 101 10.31 -3.21 27.28
C GLY A 101 11.69 -2.56 27.12
N TRP A 102 12.24 -2.51 25.91
CA TRP A 102 13.44 -1.70 25.68
C TRP A 102 13.16 -0.22 25.93
N VAL A 103 14.00 0.38 26.79
CA VAL A 103 13.86 1.78 27.16
C VAL A 103 14.12 2.67 25.97
N VAL A 104 13.16 3.55 25.67
CA VAL A 104 13.28 4.60 24.65
C VAL A 104 13.57 5.92 25.35
N TYR A 105 14.60 6.62 24.90
CA TYR A 105 15.05 7.87 25.50
C TYR A 105 14.55 9.10 24.74
N ALA A 106 14.36 10.21 25.45
CA ALA A 106 13.97 11.47 24.84
C ALA A 106 15.06 12.02 23.91
N PRO A 107 14.75 12.38 22.65
CA PRO A 107 15.72 12.81 21.65
C PRO A 107 16.29 14.22 21.95
N GLU A 108 15.50 15.04 22.60
CA GLU A 108 15.79 16.44 22.94
C GLU A 108 14.94 16.85 24.14
N ASN A 109 15.13 18.06 24.62
CA ASN A 109 14.17 18.63 25.60
C ASN A 109 12.82 18.83 24.88
N GLY A 110 11.74 18.54 25.58
CA GLY A 110 10.42 18.68 24.98
C GLY A 110 9.28 18.30 25.91
N THR A 111 8.12 18.10 25.32
CA THR A 111 6.87 17.83 26.03
C THR A 111 6.11 16.71 25.35
N VAL A 112 5.63 15.73 26.11
CA VAL A 112 4.67 14.75 25.64
C VAL A 112 3.33 15.45 25.44
N THR A 113 2.91 15.61 24.20
CA THR A 113 1.70 16.35 23.83
C THR A 113 0.48 15.46 23.66
N GLU A 114 0.69 14.19 23.38
CA GLU A 114 -0.39 13.24 23.17
C GLU A 114 0.03 11.82 23.55
N LEU A 115 -0.88 11.08 24.16
CA LEU A 115 -0.85 9.63 24.32
C LEU A 115 -2.13 9.06 23.74
N SER A 116 -2.01 7.95 23.04
CA SER A 116 -3.13 7.25 22.42
C SER A 116 -2.97 5.74 22.63
N VAL A 117 -4.05 5.08 23.02
CA VAL A 117 -4.14 3.63 23.13
C VAL A 117 -5.20 3.15 22.15
N SER A 118 -4.83 2.22 21.30
CA SER A 118 -5.68 1.56 20.30
C SER A 118 -5.15 0.15 20.04
N PRO A 119 -5.99 -0.84 19.73
CA PRO A 119 -5.51 -2.17 19.40
C PRO A 119 -4.93 -2.29 17.99
N PHE A 120 -5.04 -1.25 17.15
CA PHE A 120 -4.69 -1.30 15.74
C PHE A 120 -3.68 -0.22 15.36
N MET A 121 -3.04 -0.42 14.20
CA MET A 121 -2.10 0.52 13.59
C MET A 121 -0.93 0.85 14.53
N TYR A 122 -0.84 2.09 15.02
CA TYR A 122 0.23 2.54 15.91
C TYR A 122 0.18 1.92 17.31
N GLY A 123 -0.91 1.24 17.67
CA GLY A 123 -1.05 0.70 19.02
C GLY A 123 -1.03 1.78 20.10
N LYS A 124 -0.14 1.62 21.08
CA LYS A 124 0.20 2.66 22.04
C LYS A 124 1.15 3.65 21.38
N LEU A 125 0.65 4.87 21.14
CA LEU A 125 1.37 5.95 20.46
C LEU A 125 1.66 7.10 21.42
N MET A 126 2.91 7.57 21.44
CA MET A 126 3.33 8.79 22.12
C MET A 126 3.75 9.83 21.08
N LEU A 127 3.19 11.07 21.19
CA LEU A 127 3.67 12.23 20.46
C LEU A 127 4.45 13.14 21.40
N PHE A 128 5.71 13.37 21.07
CA PHE A 128 6.64 14.20 21.81
C PHE A 128 7.03 15.43 20.98
N LYS A 129 6.67 16.61 21.45
CA LYS A 129 7.02 17.89 20.83
C LYS A 129 8.34 18.38 21.37
N GLY A 130 9.37 18.34 20.54
CA GLY A 130 10.71 18.83 20.87
C GLY A 130 10.81 20.35 20.83
N GLU A 131 11.79 20.90 21.54
CA GLU A 131 12.11 22.35 21.51
C GLU A 131 12.61 22.79 20.12
N SER A 132 13.12 21.85 19.29
CA SER A 132 13.45 22.09 17.87
C SER A 132 12.22 22.40 17.00
N GLY A 133 11.01 22.26 17.54
CA GLY A 133 9.76 22.42 16.80
C GLY A 133 9.28 21.17 16.06
N LYS A 134 10.06 20.08 16.05
CA LYS A 134 9.65 18.79 15.47
C LYS A 134 8.73 18.03 16.44
N THR A 135 7.90 17.15 15.91
CA THR A 135 7.14 16.19 16.71
C THR A 135 7.67 14.79 16.41
N TRP A 136 8.14 14.13 17.45
CA TRP A 136 8.57 12.75 17.41
C TRP A 136 7.38 11.84 17.75
N ALA A 137 7.13 10.84 16.94
CA ALA A 137 6.09 9.86 17.18
C ALA A 137 6.74 8.50 17.46
N PHE A 138 6.44 7.95 18.62
CA PHE A 138 6.90 6.65 19.09
C PHE A 138 5.70 5.72 19.14
N ALA A 139 5.65 4.71 18.29
CA ALA A 139 4.54 3.79 18.20
C ALA A 139 4.91 2.38 18.65
N HIS A 140 3.90 1.52 18.76
CA HIS A 140 3.99 0.12 19.19
C HIS A 140 4.55 -0.04 20.60
N GLN A 141 4.32 0.96 21.47
CA GLN A 141 4.87 0.93 22.82
C GLN A 141 4.23 -0.17 23.68
N SER A 142 5.02 -0.83 24.50
CA SER A 142 4.49 -1.73 25.55
C SER A 142 3.96 -0.91 26.74
N SER A 143 4.65 0.17 27.11
CA SER A 143 4.32 1.01 28.27
C SER A 143 4.77 2.46 28.05
N PHE A 144 3.99 3.43 28.52
CA PHE A 144 4.37 4.85 28.60
C PHE A 144 5.10 5.18 29.91
N GLY A 145 5.56 4.15 30.64
CA GLY A 145 6.22 4.31 31.92
C GLY A 145 5.34 5.01 32.96
N LYS A 146 5.86 6.04 33.60
CA LYS A 146 5.10 6.80 34.62
C LYS A 146 3.80 7.44 34.10
N LEU A 147 3.64 7.57 32.78
CA LEU A 147 2.43 8.15 32.21
C LEU A 147 1.30 7.12 32.05
N ASP A 148 1.54 5.84 32.24
CA ASP A 148 0.50 4.80 32.25
C ASP A 148 -0.55 5.05 33.33
N GLU A 149 -0.18 5.66 34.47
CA GLU A 149 -1.15 6.07 35.48
C GLU A 149 -2.19 7.05 34.96
N MET A 150 -1.75 8.02 34.11
CA MET A 150 -2.66 9.00 33.50
C MET A 150 -3.57 8.34 32.47
N VAL A 151 -3.05 7.37 31.70
CA VAL A 151 -3.82 6.57 30.75
C VAL A 151 -4.89 5.79 31.49
N MET A 152 -4.50 5.05 32.51
CA MET A 152 -5.41 4.26 33.35
C MET A 152 -6.47 5.13 34.03
N ALA A 153 -6.09 6.25 34.63
CA ALA A 153 -7.04 7.18 35.21
C ALA A 153 -8.08 7.66 34.17
N LYS A 154 -7.64 7.92 32.93
CA LYS A 154 -8.54 8.29 31.84
C LYS A 154 -9.47 7.15 31.45
N GLN A 155 -8.95 5.91 31.36
CA GLN A 155 -9.74 4.71 31.05
C GLN A 155 -10.85 4.51 32.10
N TYR A 156 -10.51 4.54 33.38
CA TYR A 156 -11.50 4.38 34.46
C TYR A 156 -12.51 5.52 34.52
N ALA A 157 -12.08 6.77 34.30
CA ALA A 157 -12.99 7.93 34.27
C ALA A 157 -14.01 7.89 33.14
N THR A 158 -13.60 7.33 31.98
CA THR A 158 -14.45 7.25 30.78
C THR A 158 -15.09 5.88 30.58
N LYS A 159 -14.64 4.85 31.30
CA LYS A 159 -14.97 3.44 31.08
C LYS A 159 -14.74 3.01 29.63
N LYS A 160 -13.59 3.40 29.10
CA LYS A 160 -13.14 3.07 27.75
C LYS A 160 -11.74 2.51 27.78
N ASN A 161 -11.50 1.44 27.04
CA ASN A 161 -10.19 0.82 26.89
C ASN A 161 -9.29 1.68 25.98
N ASP A 162 -9.82 2.08 24.83
CA ASP A 162 -9.14 2.96 23.90
C ASP A 162 -9.35 4.41 24.31
N VAL A 163 -8.25 5.09 24.57
CA VAL A 163 -8.27 6.48 25.04
C VAL A 163 -7.20 7.33 24.34
N LYS A 164 -7.49 8.61 24.32
CA LYS A 164 -6.57 9.65 23.87
C LYS A 164 -6.51 10.78 24.88
N LEU A 165 -5.32 11.20 25.25
CA LEU A 165 -5.13 12.27 26.22
C LEU A 165 -3.92 13.16 25.90
N LYS A 166 -3.89 14.36 26.49
CA LYS A 166 -2.81 15.35 26.34
C LYS A 166 -2.17 15.60 27.69
N PRO A 167 -1.12 14.84 28.05
CA PRO A 167 -0.52 14.92 29.39
C PRO A 167 0.23 16.23 29.63
N ASN A 168 0.83 16.83 28.59
CA ASN A 168 1.65 18.06 28.69
C ASN A 168 2.81 17.95 29.69
N VAL A 169 3.44 16.78 29.79
CA VAL A 169 4.56 16.51 30.70
C VAL A 169 5.88 16.78 30.00
N ARG A 170 6.77 17.51 30.64
CA ARG A 170 8.10 17.87 30.13
C ARG A 170 9.12 16.78 30.46
N TYR A 171 10.04 16.58 29.52
CA TYR A 171 11.21 15.70 29.64
C TYR A 171 12.46 16.43 29.16
N LYS A 172 13.61 16.07 29.74
CA LYS A 172 14.92 16.47 29.23
C LYS A 172 15.47 15.44 28.25
N LYS A 173 16.36 15.89 27.38
CA LYS A 173 17.12 14.98 26.52
C LYS A 173 17.75 13.87 27.35
N GLY A 174 17.54 12.61 26.91
CA GLY A 174 18.09 11.42 27.55
C GLY A 174 17.27 10.86 28.71
N ASP A 175 16.19 11.54 29.13
CA ASP A 175 15.26 10.95 30.11
C ASP A 175 14.59 9.68 29.52
N THR A 176 14.29 8.70 30.38
CA THR A 176 13.45 7.58 30.01
C THR A 176 12.07 8.09 29.61
N LEU A 177 11.70 7.90 28.35
CA LEU A 177 10.48 8.45 27.78
C LEU A 177 9.36 7.43 27.73
N THR A 178 9.64 6.23 27.20
CA THR A 178 8.67 5.16 26.97
C THR A 178 9.39 3.81 26.83
N PHE A 179 8.65 2.74 26.57
CA PHE A 179 9.18 1.38 26.40
C PHE A 179 8.65 0.77 25.12
N ALA A 180 9.55 0.32 24.25
CA ALA A 180 9.19 -0.32 22.99
C ALA A 180 8.46 -1.66 23.20
N GLY A 181 7.60 -2.02 22.28
CA GLY A 181 6.80 -3.25 22.38
C GLY A 181 6.22 -3.69 21.04
N SER A 182 5.06 -4.33 21.08
CA SER A 182 4.35 -4.91 19.93
C SER A 182 2.90 -4.45 19.82
N SER A 183 2.46 -3.44 20.60
CA SER A 183 1.06 -3.01 20.55
C SER A 183 0.66 -2.52 19.16
N GLY A 184 -0.50 -2.94 18.68
CA GLY A 184 -1.05 -2.58 17.37
C GLY A 184 -0.67 -3.56 16.26
N ILE A 185 0.46 -3.40 15.60
CA ILE A 185 0.87 -4.23 14.46
C ILE A 185 2.32 -4.66 14.58
N GLY A 186 2.57 -5.93 14.34
CA GLY A 186 3.89 -6.50 14.13
C GLY A 186 4.58 -7.03 15.39
N ASN A 187 5.73 -7.65 15.17
CA ASN A 187 6.58 -8.16 16.25
C ASN A 187 7.16 -7.00 17.09
N PRO A 188 7.68 -7.26 18.29
CA PRO A 188 8.31 -6.22 19.10
C PRO A 188 9.35 -5.39 18.34
N HIS A 189 9.13 -4.09 18.24
CA HIS A 189 9.99 -3.11 17.57
C HIS A 189 9.64 -1.68 18.03
N LEU A 190 10.46 -0.71 17.66
CA LEU A 190 10.13 0.70 17.81
C LEU A 190 9.87 1.31 16.43
N HIS A 191 8.66 1.74 16.16
CA HIS A 191 8.36 2.62 15.03
C HIS A 191 8.58 4.08 15.44
N LEU A 192 9.49 4.77 14.74
CA LEU A 192 9.89 6.14 15.01
C LEU A 192 9.64 7.04 13.79
N GLU A 193 8.76 8.04 13.96
CA GLU A 193 8.56 9.08 12.93
C GLU A 193 9.04 10.45 13.44
N VAL A 194 9.45 11.30 12.51
CA VAL A 194 9.72 12.72 12.80
C VAL A 194 8.84 13.59 11.91
N ARG A 195 7.91 14.30 12.54
CA ARG A 195 6.90 15.12 11.87
C ARG A 195 7.25 16.60 11.95
N LEU A 196 7.19 17.31 10.82
CA LEU A 196 7.31 18.77 10.79
C LEU A 196 5.98 19.44 11.13
N ASP A 197 4.89 18.88 10.64
CA ASP A 197 3.51 19.31 10.85
C ASP A 197 2.54 18.13 10.71
N ASN A 198 1.24 18.43 10.53
CA ASN A 198 0.20 17.39 10.39
C ASN A 198 0.24 16.63 9.07
N ASP A 199 1.02 17.06 8.10
CA ASP A 199 1.11 16.44 6.78
C ASP A 199 2.53 15.95 6.46
N ARG A 200 3.56 16.73 6.82
CA ARG A 200 4.94 16.47 6.41
C ARG A 200 5.71 15.69 7.47
N ILE A 201 6.31 14.60 7.04
CA ILE A 201 7.24 13.78 7.80
C ILE A 201 8.60 13.81 7.13
N ILE A 202 9.63 13.75 7.93
CA ILE A 202 11.02 13.75 7.43
C ILE A 202 11.73 12.45 7.79
N ASN A 203 12.69 12.10 6.95
CA ASN A 203 13.66 11.07 7.25
C ASN A 203 14.30 11.34 8.64
N PRO A 204 14.19 10.40 9.59
CA PRO A 204 14.69 10.59 10.94
C PRO A 204 16.18 10.91 11.05
N VAL A 205 17.01 10.50 10.08
CA VAL A 205 18.44 10.85 10.01
C VAL A 205 18.63 12.36 9.93
N LEU A 206 17.75 13.08 9.23
CA LEU A 206 17.80 14.55 9.15
C LEU A 206 17.47 15.23 10.48
N ALA A 207 16.86 14.52 11.41
CA ALA A 207 16.62 14.97 12.77
C ALA A 207 17.73 14.55 13.75
N GLY A 208 18.77 13.88 13.27
CA GLY A 208 19.91 13.42 14.05
C GLY A 208 19.85 11.96 14.49
N THR A 209 18.83 11.21 14.05
CA THR A 209 18.74 9.77 14.37
C THR A 209 19.90 9.02 13.74
N VAL A 210 20.64 8.25 14.56
CA VAL A 210 21.74 7.40 14.13
C VAL A 210 21.20 6.01 13.85
N ILE A 211 21.66 5.42 12.75
CA ILE A 211 21.32 4.05 12.35
C ILE A 211 22.61 3.23 12.27
N SER A 212 22.51 1.96 12.62
CA SER A 212 23.57 0.97 12.43
C SER A 212 23.36 0.28 11.09
N ASP A 213 24.19 0.64 10.13
CA ASP A 213 24.14 0.11 8.77
C ASP A 213 25.57 0.01 8.24
N THR A 214 25.90 -1.15 7.66
CA THR A 214 27.25 -1.47 7.14
C THR A 214 27.23 -1.96 5.70
N ILE A 215 26.05 -1.99 5.07
CA ILE A 215 25.88 -2.58 3.73
C ILE A 215 25.45 -1.47 2.77
N ALA A 216 26.21 -1.30 1.70
CA ALA A 216 25.82 -0.36 0.65
C ALA A 216 24.65 -0.89 -0.19
N PRO A 217 23.82 -0.02 -0.76
CA PRO A 217 22.68 -0.41 -1.59
C PRO A 217 23.09 -1.33 -2.74
N GLN A 218 22.21 -2.27 -3.08
CA GLN A 218 22.44 -3.25 -4.13
C GLN A 218 21.53 -3.01 -5.33
N ILE A 219 22.08 -3.20 -6.51
CA ILE A 219 21.39 -2.98 -7.78
C ILE A 219 21.31 -4.32 -8.51
N PHE A 220 20.09 -4.79 -8.77
CA PHE A 220 19.85 -6.14 -9.26
C PHE A 220 19.55 -6.21 -10.76
N GLY A 221 19.10 -5.14 -11.39
CA GLY A 221 18.76 -5.17 -12.81
C GLY A 221 18.03 -3.95 -13.29
N ALA A 222 17.75 -3.95 -14.60
CA ALA A 222 16.99 -2.92 -15.27
C ALA A 222 15.84 -3.53 -16.07
N ALA A 223 14.73 -2.82 -16.13
CA ALA A 223 13.61 -3.11 -16.99
C ALA A 223 13.40 -1.93 -17.95
N VAL A 224 13.12 -2.23 -19.21
CA VAL A 224 12.90 -1.22 -20.25
C VAL A 224 11.70 -1.63 -21.08
N TRP A 225 10.83 -0.68 -21.40
CA TRP A 225 9.64 -0.96 -22.22
C TRP A 225 9.18 0.23 -23.03
N GLN A 226 8.38 -0.09 -24.05
CA GLN A 226 7.63 0.86 -24.84
C GLN A 226 6.30 0.21 -25.25
N GLY A 227 5.19 0.84 -24.93
CA GLY A 227 3.87 0.25 -25.12
C GLY A 227 3.77 -1.11 -24.44
N ASN A 228 3.50 -2.15 -25.23
CA ASN A 228 3.38 -3.55 -24.74
C ASN A 228 4.69 -4.35 -24.90
N GLU A 229 5.73 -3.77 -25.43
CA GLU A 229 7.04 -4.42 -25.59
C GLU A 229 7.90 -4.15 -24.38
N PHE A 230 8.32 -5.20 -23.72
CA PHE A 230 8.94 -5.16 -22.42
C PHE A 230 10.14 -6.11 -22.35
N ALA A 231 11.23 -5.70 -21.71
CA ALA A 231 12.38 -6.54 -21.44
C ALA A 231 13.01 -6.26 -20.09
N THR A 232 13.41 -7.32 -19.39
CA THR A 232 14.24 -7.22 -18.18
C THR A 232 15.64 -7.71 -18.49
N THR A 233 16.62 -7.07 -17.87
CA THR A 233 18.01 -7.48 -17.90
C THR A 233 18.29 -8.30 -16.64
N SER A 234 18.90 -9.48 -16.79
CA SER A 234 19.32 -10.28 -15.64
C SER A 234 20.36 -9.53 -14.79
N ALA A 235 20.41 -9.84 -13.49
CA ALA A 235 21.40 -9.24 -12.59
C ALA A 235 22.85 -9.46 -13.10
N GLU A 236 23.15 -10.63 -13.65
CA GLU A 236 24.47 -10.94 -14.22
C GLU A 236 24.79 -10.07 -15.44
N ALA A 237 23.87 -9.89 -16.37
CA ALA A 237 24.11 -9.05 -17.55
C ALA A 237 24.23 -7.58 -17.16
N PHE A 238 23.37 -7.16 -16.24
CA PHE A 238 23.39 -5.78 -15.74
C PHE A 238 24.67 -5.45 -14.99
N SER A 239 25.15 -6.35 -14.13
CA SER A 239 26.43 -6.18 -13.42
C SER A 239 27.63 -6.03 -14.36
N LYS A 240 27.54 -6.58 -15.58
CA LYS A 240 28.54 -6.41 -16.65
C LYS A 240 28.35 -5.13 -17.46
N GLY A 241 27.46 -4.24 -17.02
CA GLY A 241 27.21 -2.94 -17.67
C GLY A 241 26.35 -3.00 -18.93
N CYS A 242 25.51 -4.03 -19.08
CA CYS A 242 24.67 -4.21 -20.24
C CYS A 242 23.19 -4.24 -19.86
N ALA A 243 22.37 -3.37 -20.41
CA ALA A 243 20.92 -3.36 -20.28
C ALA A 243 20.23 -3.60 -21.62
N VAL A 244 19.19 -4.45 -21.63
CA VAL A 244 18.49 -4.83 -22.84
C VAL A 244 17.55 -3.70 -23.28
N ASN A 245 17.59 -3.35 -24.56
CA ASN A 245 16.57 -2.55 -25.22
C ASN A 245 15.64 -3.49 -26.04
N PRO A 246 14.38 -3.66 -25.68
CA PRO A 246 13.47 -4.60 -26.36
C PRO A 246 12.96 -4.07 -27.69
N VAL A 247 13.10 -2.77 -27.96
CA VAL A 247 12.40 -2.08 -29.05
C VAL A 247 13.36 -1.64 -30.14
N LYS A 248 12.84 -1.49 -31.35
CA LYS A 248 13.57 -1.03 -32.53
C LYS A 248 13.95 0.46 -32.44
N ASN A 249 14.81 0.82 -31.45
CA ASN A 249 15.42 2.15 -31.36
C ASN A 249 14.45 3.33 -31.39
N GLU A 250 13.20 3.15 -31.01
CA GLU A 250 12.21 4.22 -30.96
C GLU A 250 12.25 4.90 -29.58
N PHE A 251 12.13 6.20 -29.58
CA PHE A 251 12.02 7.04 -28.39
C PHE A 251 10.56 7.49 -28.23
N PRO A 252 10.00 7.64 -27.03
CA PRO A 252 10.60 7.43 -25.71
C PRO A 252 10.54 5.98 -25.21
N LEU A 253 11.54 5.61 -24.40
CA LEU A 253 11.54 4.36 -23.66
C LEU A 253 11.30 4.65 -22.19
N HIS A 254 10.55 3.76 -21.53
CA HIS A 254 10.42 3.72 -20.09
C HIS A 254 11.51 2.85 -19.47
N MET A 255 11.96 3.19 -18.27
CA MET A 255 12.93 2.39 -17.52
C MET A 255 12.58 2.31 -16.05
N ALA A 256 12.82 1.16 -15.47
CA ALA A 256 12.89 0.97 -14.02
C ALA A 256 14.14 0.21 -13.64
N ILE A 257 14.64 0.47 -12.44
CA ILE A 257 15.81 -0.20 -11.86
C ILE A 257 15.39 -0.92 -10.59
N LYS A 258 15.82 -2.18 -10.45
CA LYS A 258 15.59 -2.96 -9.24
C LYS A 258 16.71 -2.71 -8.23
N ILE A 259 16.32 -2.22 -7.06
CA ILE A 259 17.23 -1.80 -6.00
C ILE A 259 16.73 -2.34 -4.66
N ALA A 260 17.65 -2.74 -3.80
CA ALA A 260 17.40 -2.97 -2.38
C ALA A 260 18.56 -2.47 -1.54
N ASP A 261 18.25 -2.15 -0.31
CA ASP A 261 19.21 -1.87 0.73
C ASP A 261 19.03 -2.85 1.89
N TYR A 262 20.08 -3.06 2.71
CA TYR A 262 20.06 -3.96 3.85
C TYR A 262 20.97 -3.40 4.94
N SER A 263 20.48 -3.28 6.16
CA SER A 263 21.30 -2.74 7.25
C SER A 263 22.37 -3.70 7.75
N ARG A 264 22.19 -5.02 7.55
CA ARG A 264 23.10 -6.06 8.05
C ARG A 264 22.95 -7.39 7.31
N GLU A 265 23.85 -8.34 7.65
CA GLU A 265 23.71 -9.76 7.28
C GLU A 265 22.99 -10.54 8.41
N PRO A 266 22.15 -11.55 8.11
CA PRO A 266 21.74 -11.93 6.76
C PRO A 266 20.82 -10.86 6.12
N LYS A 267 20.81 -10.84 4.78
CA LYS A 267 20.00 -9.89 3.97
C LYS A 267 18.55 -10.36 3.86
N ASP A 268 17.85 -10.37 4.94
CA ASP A 268 16.49 -10.91 5.06
C ASP A 268 15.38 -9.86 4.94
N ASN A 269 15.68 -8.58 5.23
CA ASN A 269 14.73 -7.49 5.15
C ASN A 269 15.20 -6.41 4.18
N PRO A 270 14.74 -6.41 2.91
CA PRO A 270 15.07 -5.35 1.97
C PRO A 270 14.42 -4.03 2.40
N MET A 271 15.24 -3.00 2.49
CA MET A 271 14.83 -1.65 2.86
C MET A 271 14.77 -0.74 1.63
N SER A 272 14.10 0.39 1.77
CA SER A 272 14.12 1.47 0.79
C SER A 272 15.48 2.19 0.82
N ILE A 273 15.74 2.93 -0.23
CA ILE A 273 16.94 3.75 -0.38
C ILE A 273 16.60 5.23 -0.16
N ARG A 274 17.59 6.03 0.15
CA ARG A 274 17.42 7.46 0.36
C ARG A 274 17.39 8.25 -0.93
N ARG A 275 18.30 7.95 -1.89
CA ARG A 275 18.44 8.73 -3.12
C ARG A 275 18.80 7.86 -4.31
N ILE A 276 18.16 8.18 -5.45
CA ILE A 276 18.53 7.64 -6.77
C ILE A 276 18.84 8.81 -7.67
N GLU A 277 19.97 8.72 -8.40
CA GLU A 277 20.31 9.63 -9.48
C GLU A 277 20.72 8.84 -10.70
N VAL A 278 20.20 9.24 -11.88
CA VAL A 278 20.56 8.64 -13.16
C VAL A 278 21.10 9.74 -14.08
N TRP A 279 22.26 9.45 -14.65
CA TRP A 279 22.96 10.33 -15.54
C TRP A 279 23.07 9.66 -16.91
N ARG A 280 22.78 10.40 -17.98
CA ARG A 280 23.08 10.01 -19.34
C ARG A 280 24.30 10.83 -19.80
N TYR A 281 25.44 10.16 -19.96
CA TYR A 281 26.71 10.87 -20.07
C TYR A 281 26.92 11.81 -18.86
N ASP A 282 26.95 13.12 -19.09
CA ASP A 282 27.12 14.14 -18.04
C ASP A 282 25.81 14.87 -17.67
N GLU A 283 24.70 14.50 -18.31
CA GLU A 283 23.37 15.06 -18.05
C GLU A 283 22.62 14.23 -16.99
N LYS A 284 22.16 14.86 -15.91
CA LYS A 284 21.28 14.21 -14.93
C LYS A 284 19.88 14.12 -15.52
N VAL A 285 19.42 12.91 -15.85
CA VAL A 285 18.11 12.64 -16.46
C VAL A 285 17.05 12.26 -15.45
N TYR A 286 17.46 11.86 -14.24
CA TYR A 286 16.56 11.54 -13.14
C TYR A 286 17.20 11.80 -11.79
N SER A 287 16.42 12.30 -10.84
CA SER A 287 16.83 12.43 -9.45
C SER A 287 15.62 12.33 -8.52
N LYS A 288 15.70 11.45 -7.55
CA LYS A 288 14.69 11.30 -6.50
C LYS A 288 15.36 11.16 -5.15
N THR A 289 14.80 11.85 -4.16
CA THR A 289 15.30 11.80 -2.77
C THR A 289 14.13 11.62 -1.81
N TYR A 290 14.26 10.68 -0.89
CA TYR A 290 13.27 10.38 0.15
C TYR A 290 13.66 11.05 1.46
N ASP A 291 13.81 12.36 1.45
CA ASP A 291 14.10 13.17 2.65
C ASP A 291 12.82 13.68 3.35
N THR A 292 11.73 13.81 2.60
CA THR A 292 10.45 14.29 3.12
C THR A 292 9.31 13.60 2.38
N LEU A 293 8.31 13.16 3.13
CA LEU A 293 7.07 12.59 2.60
C LEU A 293 5.86 13.39 3.11
N SER A 294 4.72 13.25 2.44
CA SER A 294 3.45 13.85 2.80
C SER A 294 2.40 12.76 3.01
N TYR A 295 1.71 12.77 4.14
CA TYR A 295 0.61 11.84 4.40
C TYR A 295 -0.50 11.90 3.33
N LYS A 296 -0.75 13.09 2.78
CA LYS A 296 -1.74 13.28 1.72
C LYS A 296 -1.32 12.70 0.36
N LYS A 297 -0.02 12.46 0.18
CA LYS A 297 0.56 11.97 -1.07
C LYS A 297 1.12 10.54 -0.96
N MET A 298 0.76 9.80 0.09
CA MET A 298 1.25 8.43 0.30
C MET A 298 0.94 7.50 -0.88
N ILE A 299 -0.20 7.71 -1.54
CA ILE A 299 -0.62 6.95 -2.71
C ILE A 299 0.34 7.09 -3.90
N ASN A 300 1.13 8.18 -3.96
CA ASN A 300 2.08 8.41 -5.05
C ASN A 300 3.22 7.37 -5.10
N ILE A 301 3.33 6.50 -4.10
CA ILE A 301 4.26 5.36 -4.15
C ILE A 301 4.08 4.53 -5.43
N ARG A 302 2.85 4.47 -5.96
CA ARG A 302 2.54 3.74 -7.18
C ARG A 302 3.02 4.42 -8.45
N ASP A 303 3.31 5.74 -8.40
CA ASP A 303 3.94 6.47 -9.50
C ASP A 303 5.46 6.25 -9.53
N GLU A 304 6.04 5.83 -8.41
CA GLU A 304 7.49 5.73 -8.22
C GLU A 304 7.99 4.29 -8.20
N LEU A 305 7.16 3.36 -7.76
CA LEU A 305 7.49 1.94 -7.68
C LEU A 305 6.59 1.14 -8.59
N LEU A 306 7.18 0.24 -9.35
CA LEU A 306 6.39 -0.73 -10.11
C LEU A 306 5.84 -1.79 -9.16
N TRP A 307 4.57 -2.06 -9.29
CA TRP A 307 3.93 -3.09 -8.50
C TRP A 307 4.32 -4.49 -9.00
N ALA A 308 4.68 -5.39 -8.10
CA ALA A 308 4.89 -6.80 -8.37
C ALA A 308 3.91 -7.63 -7.52
N GLU A 309 3.24 -8.59 -8.14
CA GLU A 309 2.21 -9.41 -7.47
C GLU A 309 2.80 -10.36 -6.42
N GLU A 310 3.97 -10.90 -6.70
CA GLU A 310 4.69 -11.72 -5.75
C GLU A 310 5.66 -10.82 -5.00
N ALA A 311 5.72 -10.99 -3.68
CA ALA A 311 6.72 -10.36 -2.85
C ALA A 311 8.09 -10.76 -3.39
N ASP A 312 8.64 -9.97 -4.29
CA ASP A 312 10.01 -10.10 -4.73
C ASP A 312 10.88 -9.63 -3.57
N THR A 313 11.27 -10.57 -2.74
CA THR A 313 12.04 -10.34 -1.53
C THR A 313 13.41 -9.68 -1.77
N ALA A 314 13.77 -9.46 -3.03
CA ALA A 314 15.06 -8.88 -3.41
C ALA A 314 14.98 -7.39 -3.77
N GLY A 315 13.98 -6.64 -3.28
CA GLY A 315 13.92 -5.18 -3.45
C GLY A 315 12.87 -4.68 -4.44
N ASP A 316 12.73 -3.36 -4.49
CA ASP A 316 11.72 -2.67 -5.28
C ASP A 316 12.21 -2.26 -6.68
N TRP A 317 11.28 -2.20 -7.61
CA TRP A 317 11.50 -1.65 -8.94
C TRP A 317 11.19 -0.14 -8.95
N HIS A 318 12.21 0.68 -8.95
CA HIS A 318 12.08 2.14 -9.00
C HIS A 318 11.95 2.62 -10.43
N TYR A 319 10.87 3.32 -10.72
CA TYR A 319 10.65 3.94 -12.03
C TYR A 319 11.52 5.16 -12.22
N ILE A 320 12.30 5.15 -13.29
CA ILE A 320 13.28 6.20 -13.60
C ILE A 320 12.74 7.22 -14.59
N GLY A 321 11.66 6.90 -15.31
CA GLY A 321 11.01 7.81 -16.24
C GLY A 321 10.79 7.24 -17.64
N ALA A 322 10.13 8.04 -18.47
CA ALA A 322 9.74 7.73 -19.83
C ALA A 322 10.64 8.36 -20.91
N ARG A 323 11.79 8.90 -20.54
CA ARG A 323 12.70 9.61 -21.47
C ARG A 323 14.04 8.95 -21.62
N ILE A 324 14.01 7.64 -21.64
CA ILE A 324 15.22 6.85 -21.78
C ILE A 324 15.57 6.72 -23.26
N ALA A 325 16.74 7.20 -23.64
CA ALA A 325 17.23 7.12 -25.00
C ALA A 325 17.87 5.75 -25.27
N PRO A 326 17.53 5.07 -26.37
CA PRO A 326 18.21 3.84 -26.77
C PRO A 326 19.68 4.13 -27.12
N LEU A 327 20.52 3.09 -27.15
CA LEU A 327 21.91 3.14 -27.51
C LEU A 327 22.75 4.17 -26.74
N SER A 328 22.37 4.44 -25.48
CA SER A 328 23.01 5.43 -24.63
C SER A 328 23.67 4.78 -23.43
N SER A 329 24.70 5.42 -22.92
CA SER A 329 25.37 5.02 -21.67
C SER A 329 24.84 5.83 -20.51
N TYR A 330 24.63 5.12 -19.41
CA TYR A 330 24.07 5.66 -18.18
C TYR A 330 24.98 5.39 -17.00
N ARG A 331 24.94 6.29 -16.02
CA ARG A 331 25.53 6.14 -14.71
C ARG A 331 24.43 6.27 -13.67
N LEU A 332 24.26 5.27 -12.85
CA LEU A 332 23.30 5.20 -11.74
C LEU A 332 24.06 5.40 -10.44
N GLU A 333 23.58 6.27 -9.58
CA GLU A 333 24.07 6.44 -8.21
C GLU A 333 22.91 6.23 -7.24
N VAL A 334 23.09 5.34 -6.27
CA VAL A 334 22.11 5.00 -5.24
C VAL A 334 22.75 5.21 -3.88
N GLU A 335 22.07 5.96 -3.01
CA GLU A 335 22.51 6.26 -1.66
C GLU A 335 21.49 5.73 -0.65
N ASP A 336 21.94 5.06 0.40
CA ASP A 336 21.14 4.62 1.54
C ASP A 336 20.95 5.74 2.59
N PHE A 337 20.26 5.40 3.69
CA PHE A 337 20.05 6.31 4.81
C PHE A 337 21.29 6.49 5.70
N ALA A 338 22.27 5.61 5.63
CA ALA A 338 23.56 5.72 6.33
C ALA A 338 24.57 6.60 5.57
N GLY A 339 24.35 6.80 4.27
CA GLY A 339 25.20 7.60 3.39
C GLY A 339 26.17 6.78 2.55
N HIS A 340 26.03 5.45 2.51
CA HIS A 340 26.78 4.62 1.56
C HIS A 340 26.25 4.85 0.15
N VAL A 341 27.14 4.88 -0.83
CA VAL A 341 26.78 5.12 -2.23
C VAL A 341 27.27 3.99 -3.11
N THR A 342 26.34 3.40 -3.85
CA THR A 342 26.65 2.46 -4.93
C THR A 342 26.53 3.15 -6.26
N THR A 343 27.59 3.03 -7.09
CA THR A 343 27.59 3.56 -8.46
C THR A 343 27.67 2.41 -9.46
N HIS A 344 26.78 2.44 -10.45
CA HIS A 344 26.76 1.48 -11.54
C HIS A 344 26.72 2.16 -12.90
N LYS A 345 27.51 1.70 -13.86
CA LYS A 345 27.53 2.18 -15.24
C LYS A 345 27.01 1.10 -16.17
N PHE A 346 26.12 1.45 -17.06
CA PHE A 346 25.57 0.52 -18.04
C PHE A 346 25.29 1.21 -19.38
N THR A 347 25.20 0.39 -20.42
CA THR A 347 24.78 0.85 -21.76
C THR A 347 23.49 0.14 -22.15
N LEU A 348 22.52 0.91 -22.60
CA LEU A 348 21.27 0.38 -23.13
C LEU A 348 21.46 0.01 -24.59
N HIS A 349 21.43 -1.30 -24.89
CA HIS A 349 21.76 -1.79 -26.22
C HIS A 349 20.94 -3.04 -26.60
N PRO A 350 20.39 -3.15 -27.85
CA PRO A 350 19.58 -4.29 -28.27
C PRO A 350 20.36 -5.62 -28.37
N LYS A 351 21.70 -5.56 -28.43
CA LYS A 351 22.56 -6.77 -28.40
C LYS A 351 22.88 -7.28 -27.01
N CYS A 352 22.50 -6.55 -25.96
CA CYS A 352 22.65 -7.05 -24.62
C CYS A 352 21.72 -8.26 -24.45
N LYS A 353 22.31 -9.42 -24.14
CA LYS A 353 21.55 -10.63 -23.92
C LYS A 353 20.80 -10.50 -22.60
N GLY A 354 19.55 -10.14 -22.68
CA GLY A 354 18.60 -10.32 -21.58
C GLY A 354 17.76 -11.54 -21.87
N ASN A 355 17.19 -12.13 -20.86
CA ASN A 355 16.16 -13.15 -21.03
C ASN A 355 14.85 -12.47 -21.47
N SER A 356 14.74 -12.15 -22.76
CA SER A 356 13.50 -11.58 -23.32
C SER A 356 12.28 -12.49 -23.11
N GLN A 357 12.48 -13.79 -22.89
CA GLN A 357 11.41 -14.73 -22.57
C GLN A 357 10.92 -14.61 -21.12
N LEU A 358 11.76 -14.18 -20.18
CA LEU A 358 11.36 -13.94 -18.78
C LEU A 358 10.64 -12.59 -18.62
N ALA A 359 10.89 -11.65 -19.50
CA ALA A 359 10.31 -10.31 -19.44
C ALA A 359 8.79 -10.32 -19.45
N THR A 360 8.18 -11.25 -20.15
CA THR A 360 6.71 -11.37 -20.24
C THR A 360 6.08 -12.08 -19.06
N THR A 361 6.85 -12.76 -18.19
CA THR A 361 6.31 -13.58 -17.11
C THR A 361 6.59 -13.08 -15.69
N HIS A 362 7.53 -12.16 -15.52
CA HIS A 362 7.94 -11.74 -14.18
C HIS A 362 7.80 -10.24 -13.91
N PHE A 363 7.48 -9.46 -14.92
CA PHE A 363 7.39 -8.02 -14.75
C PHE A 363 5.96 -7.53 -14.96
N GLN A 364 5.34 -7.17 -13.89
CA GLN A 364 3.94 -6.83 -13.85
C GLN A 364 3.76 -5.32 -13.80
N THR A 365 4.24 -4.65 -14.83
CA THR A 365 3.91 -3.24 -15.06
C THR A 365 2.52 -3.04 -15.64
N SER A 366 1.96 -4.09 -16.24
CA SER A 366 0.57 -4.10 -16.64
C SER A 366 -0.18 -4.98 -15.66
N PRO A 367 -1.21 -4.47 -15.03
CA PRO A 367 -2.13 -5.25 -14.21
C PRO A 367 -2.69 -6.46 -14.93
N LEU A 368 -2.61 -6.43 -16.25
CA LEU A 368 -2.99 -7.55 -17.07
C LEU A 368 -2.11 -8.78 -16.85
N TYR A 369 -0.90 -8.67 -16.34
CA TYR A 369 0.00 -9.82 -16.14
C TYR A 369 -0.31 -10.65 -14.89
N THR A 370 -1.11 -10.15 -13.97
CA THR A 370 -1.53 -10.89 -12.77
C THR A 370 -2.42 -12.08 -13.08
N PHE A 371 -2.96 -12.13 -14.26
CA PHE A 371 -3.79 -13.22 -14.72
C PHE A 371 -3.03 -14.46 -15.20
N LEU A 372 -1.70 -14.43 -15.28
CA LEU A 372 -0.94 -15.51 -15.89
C LEU A 372 -1.01 -16.86 -15.16
N ALA A 373 -1.45 -16.88 -13.92
CA ALA A 373 -1.61 -18.12 -13.16
C ALA A 373 -3.00 -18.78 -13.28
N LYS A 374 -3.95 -18.17 -14.02
CA LYS A 374 -5.33 -18.67 -14.18
C LYS A 374 -5.68 -18.86 -15.65
N PRO A 375 -6.69 -19.65 -16.00
CA PRO A 375 -7.00 -19.97 -17.41
C PRO A 375 -7.27 -18.75 -18.28
N MET A 376 -7.57 -17.60 -17.68
CA MET A 376 -7.82 -16.37 -18.42
C MET A 376 -7.06 -15.20 -17.86
N ILE A 377 -6.29 -14.66 -18.69
CA ILE A 377 -5.27 -13.72 -18.38
C ILE A 377 -5.35 -12.58 -19.36
N ASP A 378 -4.76 -11.48 -19.00
CA ASP A 378 -4.35 -10.44 -19.89
C ASP A 378 -3.59 -10.95 -21.12
N LEU A 379 -2.88 -12.03 -20.99
CA LEU A 379 -2.50 -12.84 -22.12
C LEU A 379 -3.47 -14.01 -22.23
N PHE A 380 -4.59 -13.81 -22.91
CA PHE A 380 -5.54 -14.86 -23.22
C PHE A 380 -4.82 -16.04 -23.84
N ARG A 381 -4.89 -17.19 -23.19
CA ARG A 381 -4.34 -18.47 -23.69
C ARG A 381 -5.46 -19.47 -23.82
N CYS A 382 -5.42 -20.19 -24.92
CA CYS A 382 -6.34 -21.29 -25.13
C CYS A 382 -5.88 -22.52 -24.36
N GLU A 383 -6.70 -23.00 -23.48
CA GLU A 383 -6.49 -24.26 -22.79
C GLU A 383 -7.23 -25.40 -23.52
N SER A 384 -6.58 -26.58 -23.57
CA SER A 384 -7.19 -27.75 -24.16
C SER A 384 -8.42 -28.17 -23.36
N GLY A 385 -9.54 -28.38 -24.06
CA GLY A 385 -10.79 -28.77 -23.42
C GLY A 385 -11.68 -27.59 -22.96
N TYR A 386 -11.21 -26.33 -23.07
CA TYR A 386 -12.02 -25.18 -22.80
C TYR A 386 -12.54 -24.51 -24.07
N THR A 387 -13.74 -23.98 -23.99
CA THR A 387 -14.37 -23.15 -25.03
C THR A 387 -14.53 -21.73 -24.48
N PHE A 388 -14.13 -20.73 -25.25
CA PHE A 388 -14.15 -19.32 -24.85
C PHE A 388 -15.04 -18.50 -25.80
N LYS A 389 -16.15 -18.01 -25.26
CA LYS A 389 -17.18 -17.27 -25.98
C LYS A 389 -17.10 -15.79 -25.67
N ALA A 390 -16.91 -14.94 -26.67
CA ALA A 390 -16.96 -13.51 -26.52
C ALA A 390 -18.40 -13.00 -26.49
N MET A 391 -18.75 -12.24 -25.44
CA MET A 391 -20.09 -11.70 -25.22
C MET A 391 -20.08 -10.17 -25.29
N GLY A 392 -21.04 -9.63 -26.01
CA GLY A 392 -21.24 -8.20 -26.15
C GLY A 392 -22.37 -7.66 -25.29
N SER A 393 -22.81 -6.42 -25.58
CA SER A 393 -23.95 -5.80 -24.94
C SER A 393 -25.22 -6.64 -25.17
N LYS A 394 -26.09 -6.70 -24.15
CA LYS A 394 -27.34 -7.46 -24.17
C LYS A 394 -27.14 -8.96 -24.43
N ASP A 395 -26.05 -9.51 -23.93
CA ASP A 395 -25.68 -10.92 -24.06
C ASP A 395 -25.53 -11.41 -25.51
N ALA A 396 -25.30 -10.49 -26.43
CA ALA A 396 -25.03 -10.83 -27.82
C ALA A 396 -23.70 -11.58 -27.95
N THR A 397 -23.71 -12.74 -28.57
CA THR A 397 -22.49 -13.49 -28.89
C THR A 397 -21.73 -12.80 -30.00
N LEU A 398 -20.51 -12.37 -29.71
CA LEU A 398 -19.60 -11.75 -30.67
C LEU A 398 -18.69 -12.79 -31.35
N SER A 399 -18.33 -13.85 -30.62
CA SER A 399 -17.58 -14.99 -31.13
C SER A 399 -17.86 -16.20 -30.27
N GLU A 400 -18.12 -17.34 -30.93
CA GLU A 400 -18.35 -18.63 -30.25
C GLU A 400 -17.06 -19.26 -29.70
N ASP A 401 -15.93 -18.97 -30.32
CA ASP A 401 -14.65 -19.51 -29.89
C ASP A 401 -13.48 -18.58 -30.23
N LEU A 402 -13.03 -17.85 -29.21
CA LEU A 402 -11.88 -16.93 -29.32
C LEU A 402 -10.59 -17.66 -29.70
N CYS A 403 -10.45 -18.94 -29.32
CA CYS A 403 -9.27 -19.72 -29.66
C CYS A 403 -9.11 -19.92 -31.16
N LYS A 404 -10.21 -20.17 -31.86
CA LYS A 404 -10.19 -20.27 -33.34
C LYS A 404 -9.88 -18.93 -33.98
N VAL A 405 -10.49 -17.83 -33.47
CA VAL A 405 -10.27 -16.49 -34.00
C VAL A 405 -8.80 -16.09 -33.91
N PHE A 406 -8.16 -16.34 -32.81
CA PHE A 406 -6.75 -16.00 -32.59
C PHE A 406 -5.78 -17.16 -32.89
N LYS A 407 -6.26 -18.19 -33.59
CA LYS A 407 -5.45 -19.33 -34.07
C LYS A 407 -4.66 -20.00 -32.94
N HIS A 408 -5.26 -20.14 -31.78
CA HIS A 408 -4.65 -20.70 -30.55
C HIS A 408 -3.36 -20.01 -30.11
N LYS A 409 -3.09 -18.78 -30.57
CA LYS A 409 -1.93 -18.00 -30.15
C LYS A 409 -2.25 -17.22 -28.87
N PRO A 410 -1.30 -17.13 -27.94
CA PRO A 410 -1.42 -16.21 -26.82
C PRO A 410 -1.72 -14.79 -27.30
N THR A 411 -2.81 -14.19 -26.82
CA THR A 411 -3.31 -12.91 -27.32
C THR A 411 -3.62 -11.99 -26.14
N LEU A 412 -3.12 -10.76 -26.18
CA LEU A 412 -3.44 -9.77 -25.14
C LEU A 412 -4.95 -9.51 -25.10
N LEU A 413 -5.51 -9.42 -23.91
CA LEU A 413 -6.92 -9.10 -23.72
C LEU A 413 -7.27 -7.74 -24.36
N ALA A 414 -6.35 -6.78 -24.29
CA ALA A 414 -6.47 -5.49 -25.00
C ALA A 414 -6.68 -5.69 -26.51
N LYS A 415 -6.01 -6.68 -27.13
CA LYS A 415 -6.18 -7.00 -28.55
C LYS A 415 -7.54 -7.62 -28.84
N ILE A 416 -8.07 -8.41 -27.91
CA ILE A 416 -9.43 -8.95 -28.01
C ILE A 416 -10.45 -7.79 -27.96
N VAL A 417 -10.26 -6.85 -27.04
CA VAL A 417 -11.10 -5.65 -26.96
C VAL A 417 -11.01 -4.78 -28.22
N GLU A 418 -9.83 -4.60 -28.79
CA GLU A 418 -9.66 -3.90 -30.08
C GLU A 418 -10.39 -4.61 -31.23
N THR A 419 -10.39 -5.95 -31.21
CA THR A 419 -11.08 -6.76 -32.22
C THR A 419 -12.59 -6.73 -32.04
N TYR A 420 -13.04 -6.70 -30.79
CA TYR A 420 -14.45 -6.66 -30.39
C TYR A 420 -14.72 -5.45 -29.49
N PRO A 421 -14.93 -4.24 -30.04
CA PRO A 421 -15.12 -3.02 -29.23
C PRO A 421 -16.34 -3.06 -28.30
N ASP A 422 -17.35 -3.90 -28.62
CA ASP A 422 -18.52 -4.12 -27.78
C ASP A 422 -18.36 -5.26 -26.77
N LEU A 423 -17.15 -5.81 -26.61
CA LEU A 423 -16.88 -6.88 -25.65
C LEU A 423 -17.21 -6.42 -24.23
N LYS A 424 -18.04 -7.21 -23.54
CA LYS A 424 -18.44 -7.00 -22.16
C LYS A 424 -18.05 -8.16 -21.25
N ALA A 425 -17.99 -9.35 -21.80
CA ALA A 425 -17.62 -10.53 -21.05
C ALA A 425 -16.99 -11.59 -21.95
N ILE A 426 -16.23 -12.48 -21.31
CA ILE A 426 -15.79 -13.74 -21.90
C ILE A 426 -16.37 -14.84 -21.02
N GLN A 427 -17.26 -15.63 -21.60
CA GLN A 427 -17.75 -16.83 -20.98
C GLN A 427 -16.83 -18.00 -21.37
N TYR A 428 -16.41 -18.78 -20.40
CA TYR A 428 -15.65 -19.98 -20.67
C TYR A 428 -16.28 -21.18 -20.00
N SER A 429 -16.24 -22.31 -20.70
CA SER A 429 -16.82 -23.54 -20.24
C SER A 429 -15.90 -24.71 -20.59
N ALA A 430 -15.91 -25.71 -19.73
CA ALA A 430 -15.23 -26.98 -19.93
C ALA A 430 -16.06 -28.11 -19.34
N ASP A 431 -16.06 -29.26 -20.01
CA ASP A 431 -16.72 -30.44 -19.49
C ASP A 431 -15.90 -31.11 -18.36
N ALA A 432 -16.55 -31.96 -17.58
CA ALA A 432 -15.96 -32.64 -16.45
C ALA A 432 -14.72 -33.52 -16.80
N LYS A 433 -14.59 -33.92 -18.05
CA LYS A 433 -13.44 -34.71 -18.52
C LYS A 433 -12.23 -33.84 -18.80
N SER A 434 -12.47 -32.61 -19.25
CA SER A 434 -11.44 -31.65 -19.63
C SER A 434 -10.80 -30.96 -18.42
N THR A 435 -11.52 -30.83 -17.31
CA THR A 435 -11.04 -30.12 -16.12
C THR A 435 -10.07 -30.93 -15.26
N GLY A 436 -9.92 -32.22 -15.50
CA GLY A 436 -9.03 -33.10 -14.73
C GLY A 436 -9.46 -33.38 -13.28
N ASN A 437 -10.43 -32.61 -12.74
CA ASN A 437 -10.98 -32.75 -11.39
C ASN A 437 -12.43 -33.28 -11.40
N GLY A 438 -12.96 -33.62 -12.56
CA GLY A 438 -14.29 -34.19 -12.70
C GLY A 438 -15.46 -33.21 -12.50
N ARG A 439 -15.22 -31.91 -12.55
CA ARG A 439 -16.25 -30.87 -12.45
C ARG A 439 -16.39 -30.12 -13.76
N GLU A 440 -17.64 -29.85 -14.14
CA GLU A 440 -17.92 -28.91 -15.22
C GLU A 440 -17.59 -27.48 -14.75
N VAL A 441 -17.08 -26.67 -15.68
CA VAL A 441 -16.80 -25.26 -15.46
C VAL A 441 -17.66 -24.47 -16.43
N ASP A 442 -18.39 -23.50 -15.92
CA ASP A 442 -19.11 -22.49 -16.70
C ASP A 442 -19.01 -21.18 -15.94
N GLU A 443 -18.05 -20.35 -16.31
CA GLU A 443 -17.74 -19.11 -15.64
C GLU A 443 -17.74 -17.94 -16.61
N THR A 444 -18.00 -16.77 -16.09
CA THR A 444 -18.03 -15.53 -16.86
C THR A 444 -17.04 -14.54 -16.29
N ILE A 445 -16.20 -13.99 -17.14
CA ILE A 445 -15.31 -12.90 -16.82
C ILE A 445 -15.87 -11.63 -17.42
N ALA A 446 -16.20 -10.70 -16.56
CA ALA A 446 -16.56 -9.36 -16.97
C ALA A 446 -15.33 -8.61 -17.47
N VAL A 447 -15.45 -7.95 -18.62
CA VAL A 447 -14.36 -7.20 -19.26
C VAL A 447 -14.74 -5.74 -19.37
N PHE A 448 -13.89 -4.87 -18.82
CA PHE A 448 -14.11 -3.43 -18.78
C PHE A 448 -12.94 -2.72 -19.45
N PRO A 449 -13.09 -2.29 -20.72
CA PRO A 449 -12.05 -1.52 -21.39
C PRO A 449 -11.98 -0.09 -20.87
N PHE A 450 -10.76 0.41 -20.73
CA PHE A 450 -10.48 1.83 -20.42
C PHE A 450 -9.91 2.52 -21.65
N GLY A 451 -10.34 3.74 -21.92
CA GLY A 451 -9.61 4.62 -22.82
C GLY A 451 -8.39 5.26 -22.12
N LYS A 452 -7.31 5.49 -22.85
CA LYS A 452 -6.05 6.10 -22.39
C LYS A 452 -6.24 7.45 -21.64
N HIS A 453 -7.39 8.12 -21.85
CA HIS A 453 -7.74 9.43 -21.28
C HIS A 453 -9.07 9.43 -20.53
N GLN A 454 -9.57 8.26 -20.14
CA GLN A 454 -10.80 8.20 -19.37
C GLN A 454 -10.53 8.49 -17.89
N THR A 455 -11.02 9.63 -17.41
CA THR A 455 -10.99 10.03 -16.00
C THR A 455 -12.13 9.40 -15.18
N SER A 456 -13.09 8.76 -15.84
CA SER A 456 -14.20 8.07 -15.18
C SER A 456 -14.70 6.91 -16.03
N ILE A 457 -15.04 5.79 -15.39
CA ILE A 457 -15.65 4.63 -16.02
C ILE A 457 -17.05 4.51 -15.45
N ASN A 458 -18.06 4.59 -16.34
CA ASN A 458 -19.42 4.27 -15.96
C ASN A 458 -19.66 2.77 -16.16
N TRP A 459 -19.78 2.06 -15.07
CA TRP A 459 -20.04 0.64 -15.06
C TRP A 459 -21.52 0.39 -14.86
N ASN A 460 -22.28 0.50 -15.93
CA ASN A 460 -23.69 0.11 -15.95
C ASN A 460 -23.88 -1.27 -16.60
N THR A 461 -22.91 -2.12 -16.51
CA THR A 461 -22.99 -3.44 -17.14
C THR A 461 -23.54 -4.41 -16.11
N LYS A 462 -24.77 -4.85 -16.30
CA LYS A 462 -25.29 -6.07 -15.69
C LYS A 462 -24.63 -7.25 -16.40
N ILE A 463 -23.82 -8.01 -15.70
CA ILE A 463 -23.40 -9.34 -16.14
C ILE A 463 -24.12 -10.29 -15.21
N GLY A 464 -25.18 -10.91 -15.70
CA GLY A 464 -26.14 -11.62 -14.87
C GLY A 464 -26.69 -10.68 -13.77
N ASP A 465 -26.68 -11.14 -12.51
CA ASP A 465 -27.15 -10.37 -11.34
C ASP A 465 -26.07 -9.41 -10.76
N ILE A 466 -24.90 -9.29 -11.39
CA ILE A 466 -23.84 -8.40 -10.93
C ILE A 466 -24.02 -7.01 -11.53
N ALA A 467 -24.43 -6.05 -10.72
CA ALA A 467 -24.18 -4.66 -11.01
C ALA A 467 -22.86 -4.26 -10.34
N VAL A 468 -21.76 -4.39 -11.05
CA VAL A 468 -20.46 -3.93 -10.57
C VAL A 468 -20.33 -2.46 -10.92
N GLY A 469 -20.30 -1.65 -9.90
CA GLY A 469 -19.95 -0.23 -9.94
C GLY A 469 -20.97 0.68 -10.65
N GLN A 470 -21.18 1.87 -10.09
CA GLN A 470 -21.99 2.89 -10.75
C GLN A 470 -21.15 3.95 -11.44
N LYS A 471 -20.04 4.34 -10.89
CA LYS A 471 -19.17 5.35 -11.47
C LYS A 471 -17.80 5.23 -10.84
N ILE A 472 -16.83 4.80 -11.59
CA ILE A 472 -15.45 4.97 -11.18
C ILE A 472 -15.06 6.40 -11.55
N SER A 473 -14.92 7.23 -10.55
CA SER A 473 -14.24 8.51 -10.69
C SER A 473 -12.83 8.33 -10.16
N GLY A 474 -11.88 8.22 -11.03
CA GLY A 474 -10.48 8.13 -10.64
C GLY A 474 -9.63 7.64 -11.80
N ILE A 475 -8.40 8.11 -11.82
CA ILE A 475 -7.36 7.68 -12.76
C ILE A 475 -6.55 6.63 -12.01
N PRO A 476 -6.21 5.48 -12.60
CA PRO A 476 -5.25 4.55 -12.02
C PRO A 476 -3.96 5.28 -11.66
N VAL A 477 -3.39 4.94 -10.52
CA VAL A 477 -2.12 5.50 -10.05
C VAL A 477 -0.97 4.66 -10.59
N GLY A 478 0.14 5.31 -10.88
CA GLY A 478 1.35 4.63 -11.36
C GLY A 478 1.33 4.30 -12.84
N HIS A 479 2.22 3.38 -13.22
CA HIS A 479 2.40 2.96 -14.61
C HIS A 479 1.24 2.18 -15.17
N ASP A 480 0.30 1.87 -14.33
CA ASP A 480 -0.97 1.25 -14.66
C ASP A 480 -1.91 2.18 -15.45
N SER A 481 -1.50 3.43 -15.67
CA SER A 481 -2.19 4.35 -16.61
C SER A 481 -2.30 3.81 -18.04
N THR A 482 -1.49 2.80 -18.38
CA THR A 482 -1.56 2.07 -19.64
C THR A 482 -2.58 0.93 -19.63
N ILE A 483 -3.18 0.62 -18.48
CA ILE A 483 -4.21 -0.42 -18.39
C ILE A 483 -5.41 -0.04 -19.23
N ARG A 484 -5.74 -0.91 -20.14
CA ARG A 484 -6.89 -0.77 -21.00
C ARG A 484 -8.04 -1.69 -20.66
N VAL A 485 -7.83 -2.62 -19.76
CA VAL A 485 -8.83 -3.65 -19.44
C VAL A 485 -8.77 -4.03 -17.98
N LEU A 486 -9.93 -4.02 -17.33
CA LEU A 486 -10.16 -4.60 -16.03
C LEU A 486 -11.03 -5.84 -16.21
N ALA A 487 -10.73 -6.91 -15.50
CA ALA A 487 -11.55 -8.09 -15.50
C ALA A 487 -12.01 -8.46 -14.08
N VAL A 488 -13.18 -9.04 -13.98
CA VAL A 488 -13.79 -9.45 -12.72
C VAL A 488 -14.34 -10.85 -12.87
N THR A 489 -13.91 -11.76 -11.99
CA THR A 489 -14.52 -13.08 -11.86
C THR A 489 -15.43 -13.11 -10.64
N ARG A 490 -16.48 -13.93 -10.69
CA ARG A 490 -17.41 -14.13 -9.59
C ARG A 490 -17.53 -15.60 -9.26
N THR A 491 -17.41 -15.94 -8.00
CA THR A 491 -17.71 -17.26 -7.47
C THR A 491 -18.82 -17.15 -6.45
N ARG A 492 -19.86 -17.97 -6.58
CA ARG A 492 -21.01 -17.95 -5.68
C ARG A 492 -21.20 -19.30 -5.03
N THR A 493 -21.40 -19.27 -3.72
CA THR A 493 -21.86 -20.39 -2.90
C THR A 493 -23.10 -19.96 -2.09
N ASP A 494 -23.70 -20.86 -1.35
CA ASP A 494 -24.90 -20.54 -0.55
C ASP A 494 -24.66 -19.42 0.47
N SER A 495 -23.44 -19.28 0.99
CA SER A 495 -23.09 -18.32 2.05
C SER A 495 -22.13 -17.22 1.62
N VAL A 496 -21.51 -17.31 0.45
CA VAL A 496 -20.47 -16.39 -0.01
C VAL A 496 -20.69 -16.03 -1.46
N ASP A 497 -20.68 -14.74 -1.76
CA ASP A 497 -20.66 -14.18 -3.11
C ASP A 497 -19.35 -13.41 -3.29
N TYR A 498 -18.38 -14.00 -3.98
CA TYR A 498 -17.00 -13.55 -4.07
C TYR A 498 -16.69 -12.95 -5.42
N LEU A 499 -16.16 -11.73 -5.41
CA LEU A 499 -15.65 -11.03 -6.58
C LEU A 499 -14.12 -10.95 -6.52
N GLU A 500 -13.48 -11.50 -7.51
CA GLU A 500 -12.05 -11.40 -7.70
C GLU A 500 -11.74 -10.41 -8.81
N PHE A 501 -10.96 -9.38 -8.48
CA PHE A 501 -10.60 -8.32 -9.40
C PHE A 501 -9.20 -8.54 -9.96
N HIS A 502 -9.04 -8.23 -11.22
CA HIS A 502 -7.76 -8.31 -11.92
C HIS A 502 -7.54 -7.06 -12.77
N PRO A 503 -6.41 -6.39 -12.53
CA PRO A 503 -5.28 -6.73 -11.65
C PRO A 503 -5.61 -6.50 -10.18
N LYS A 504 -4.98 -7.29 -9.33
CA LYS A 504 -5.05 -7.09 -7.87
C LYS A 504 -4.21 -5.88 -7.45
N GLY A 505 -4.66 -5.20 -6.39
CA GLY A 505 -3.93 -4.09 -5.82
C GLY A 505 -3.87 -2.82 -6.67
N LEU A 506 -4.60 -2.74 -7.78
CA LEU A 506 -4.68 -1.54 -8.59
C LEU A 506 -5.27 -0.40 -7.78
N GLN A 507 -4.58 0.73 -7.76
CA GLN A 507 -4.99 1.92 -7.03
C GLN A 507 -5.51 3.01 -7.96
N PHE A 508 -6.45 3.80 -7.45
CA PHE A 508 -7.03 4.94 -8.14
C PHE A 508 -6.82 6.22 -7.33
N ARG A 509 -6.62 7.35 -8.00
CA ARG A 509 -6.52 8.67 -7.35
C ARG A 509 -7.86 9.12 -6.75
N GLY A 510 -8.97 8.56 -7.22
CA GLY A 510 -10.32 8.77 -6.70
C GLY A 510 -10.85 7.55 -5.97
N LYS A 511 -12.08 7.67 -5.51
CA LYS A 511 -12.83 6.53 -4.98
C LYS A 511 -13.67 5.91 -6.07
N TRP A 512 -13.80 4.61 -6.03
CA TRP A 512 -14.74 3.84 -6.83
C TRP A 512 -15.67 3.05 -5.92
N ASP A 513 -16.88 2.85 -6.39
CA ASP A 513 -17.91 2.15 -5.64
C ASP A 513 -18.08 0.75 -6.22
N VAL A 514 -18.01 -0.26 -5.38
CA VAL A 514 -18.41 -1.63 -5.69
C VAL A 514 -19.74 -1.88 -5.06
N CYS A 515 -20.70 -2.29 -5.88
CA CYS A 515 -22.02 -2.68 -5.42
C CYS A 515 -22.31 -4.11 -5.84
N ILE A 516 -22.72 -4.93 -4.89
CA ILE A 516 -23.27 -6.26 -5.15
C ILE A 516 -24.79 -6.18 -4.93
N GLU A 517 -25.54 -6.53 -5.96
CA GLU A 517 -26.98 -6.75 -5.84
C GLU A 517 -27.19 -8.23 -5.52
N ASN A 518 -27.61 -8.51 -4.31
CA ASN A 518 -28.10 -9.82 -3.94
C ASN A 518 -29.48 -9.68 -3.28
N PRO A 519 -30.57 -9.97 -4.01
CA PRO A 519 -31.92 -9.86 -3.47
C PRO A 519 -32.19 -10.81 -2.32
N ASP A 520 -31.52 -11.92 -2.27
CA ASP A 520 -31.82 -13.03 -1.36
C ASP A 520 -30.92 -13.04 -0.11
N ASN A 521 -29.76 -12.39 -0.18
CA ASN A 521 -28.83 -12.33 0.94
C ASN A 521 -28.28 -10.89 1.15
N PRO A 522 -28.78 -10.17 2.15
CA PRO A 522 -28.33 -8.81 2.48
C PRO A 522 -27.03 -8.76 3.27
N ALA A 523 -26.15 -9.73 3.17
CA ALA A 523 -24.91 -9.82 3.95
C ALA A 523 -23.97 -8.64 3.71
N PRO A 524 -23.16 -8.23 4.70
CA PRO A 524 -22.17 -7.18 4.56
C PRO A 524 -21.14 -7.49 3.46
N LEU A 525 -20.46 -6.46 2.97
CA LEU A 525 -19.29 -6.62 2.11
C LEU A 525 -18.01 -6.66 2.93
N TYR A 526 -17.15 -7.57 2.58
CA TYR A 526 -15.82 -7.76 3.15
C TYR A 526 -14.77 -7.62 2.06
N TRP A 527 -13.59 -7.17 2.41
CA TRP A 527 -12.41 -7.23 1.56
C TRP A 527 -11.38 -8.21 2.16
N LEU A 528 -10.66 -8.88 1.30
CA LEU A 528 -9.59 -9.79 1.69
C LEU A 528 -8.28 -9.01 1.90
N GLY A 529 -7.68 -9.13 3.08
CA GLY A 529 -6.35 -8.61 3.35
C GLY A 529 -5.29 -9.46 2.65
N GLU A 530 -4.44 -8.84 1.84
CA GLU A 530 -3.45 -9.56 1.02
C GLU A 530 -2.43 -10.32 1.88
N THR A 531 -1.93 -9.68 2.94
CA THR A 531 -0.90 -10.26 3.81
C THR A 531 -1.49 -11.22 4.84
N SER A 532 -2.57 -10.81 5.50
CA SER A 532 -3.16 -11.59 6.60
C SER A 532 -4.04 -12.74 6.12
N ARG A 533 -4.47 -12.70 4.85
CA ARG A 533 -5.50 -13.61 4.31
C ARG A 533 -6.82 -13.60 5.10
N ASN A 534 -7.04 -12.58 5.93
CA ASN A 534 -8.25 -12.39 6.73
C ASN A 534 -9.26 -11.51 5.99
N TRP A 535 -10.53 -11.76 6.23
CA TRP A 535 -11.61 -10.93 5.74
C TRP A 535 -11.87 -9.80 6.71
N PHE A 536 -11.98 -8.58 6.18
CA PHE A 536 -12.28 -7.38 6.95
C PHE A 536 -13.56 -6.77 6.44
N ILE A 537 -14.42 -6.33 7.32
CA ILE A 537 -15.67 -5.69 6.93
C ILE A 537 -15.42 -4.40 6.15
N PHE A 538 -16.00 -4.31 4.97
CA PHE A 538 -15.81 -3.22 4.05
C PHE A 538 -17.00 -2.25 4.05
N SER A 539 -18.23 -2.77 4.12
CA SER A 539 -19.43 -1.97 4.17
C SER A 539 -20.49 -2.58 5.05
N LYS A 540 -20.93 -1.79 6.01
CA LYS A 540 -22.07 -2.08 6.89
C LYS A 540 -23.39 -1.48 6.36
N GLN A 541 -23.32 -0.62 5.32
CA GLN A 541 -24.48 0.09 4.80
C GLN A 541 -25.16 -0.70 3.70
N SER A 542 -26.46 -0.78 3.81
CA SER A 542 -27.34 -1.34 2.79
C SER A 542 -28.35 -0.31 2.31
N SER A 543 -28.50 -0.24 1.01
CA SER A 543 -29.61 0.47 0.38
C SER A 543 -30.50 -0.55 -0.32
N GLY A 544 -31.55 -1.04 0.37
CA GLY A 544 -32.41 -2.08 -0.16
C GLY A 544 -31.66 -3.38 -0.44
N LYS A 545 -31.71 -3.86 -1.69
CA LYS A 545 -31.06 -5.08 -2.17
C LYS A 545 -29.59 -4.89 -2.56
N LYS A 546 -29.07 -3.65 -2.50
CA LYS A 546 -27.70 -3.31 -2.85
C LYS A 546 -26.83 -3.18 -1.62
N ARG A 547 -25.62 -3.73 -1.70
CA ARG A 547 -24.51 -3.48 -0.79
C ARG A 547 -23.42 -2.76 -1.58
N CYS A 548 -23.04 -1.58 -1.14
CA CYS A 548 -22.00 -0.80 -1.79
C CYS A 548 -20.89 -0.48 -0.81
N ALA A 549 -19.67 -0.45 -1.31
CA ALA A 549 -18.51 0.02 -0.59
C ALA A 549 -17.64 0.86 -1.50
N SER A 550 -17.00 1.89 -0.94
CA SER A 550 -16.14 2.81 -1.67
C SER A 550 -14.67 2.57 -1.29
N THR A 551 -13.85 2.36 -2.30
CA THR A 551 -12.40 2.16 -2.13
C THR A 551 -11.61 2.94 -3.17
N ASN A 552 -10.34 3.15 -2.92
CA ASN A 552 -9.37 3.66 -3.89
C ASN A 552 -8.40 2.57 -4.38
N GLU A 553 -8.64 1.32 -3.99
CA GLU A 553 -7.81 0.18 -4.35
C GLU A 553 -8.67 -1.02 -4.74
N LEU A 554 -8.28 -1.70 -5.82
CA LEU A 554 -8.87 -2.97 -6.23
C LEU A 554 -8.40 -4.10 -5.32
N ARG A 555 -9.33 -4.67 -4.59
CA ARG A 555 -9.11 -5.85 -3.74
C ARG A 555 -10.22 -6.84 -3.95
N ASP A 556 -9.96 -8.08 -3.65
CA ASP A 556 -10.99 -9.11 -3.63
C ASP A 556 -12.06 -8.74 -2.60
N ILE A 557 -13.32 -8.86 -3.00
CA ILE A 557 -14.47 -8.46 -2.20
C ILE A 557 -15.45 -9.64 -2.15
N ALA A 558 -16.02 -9.87 -0.99
CA ALA A 558 -17.08 -10.86 -0.83
C ALA A 558 -18.27 -10.27 -0.06
N SER A 559 -19.45 -10.72 -0.42
CA SER A 559 -20.62 -10.65 0.45
C SER A 559 -20.68 -11.93 1.26
N ILE A 560 -20.52 -11.84 2.58
CA ILE A 560 -20.43 -13.00 3.46
C ILE A 560 -21.52 -12.90 4.53
N GLN A 561 -22.35 -13.93 4.62
CA GLN A 561 -23.25 -14.05 5.76
C GLN A 561 -22.50 -14.71 6.90
N ASN A 562 -22.30 -13.96 7.97
CA ASN A 562 -21.68 -14.45 9.19
C ASN A 562 -22.67 -14.32 10.34
N ASP A 563 -23.15 -15.44 10.84
CA ASP A 563 -24.08 -15.55 11.97
C ASP A 563 -23.34 -16.08 13.22
N GLU A 564 -22.03 -16.30 13.14
CA GLU A 564 -21.22 -16.83 14.22
C GLU A 564 -20.65 -15.68 15.09
N PRO A 565 -21.08 -15.53 16.34
CA PRO A 565 -20.50 -14.52 17.23
C PRO A 565 -19.09 -14.93 17.68
N PRO A 566 -18.26 -13.96 18.13
CA PRO A 566 -16.95 -14.27 18.69
C PRO A 566 -17.06 -15.10 19.96
N THR A 567 -16.11 -16.00 20.19
CA THR A 567 -15.99 -16.84 21.38
C THR A 567 -14.68 -16.60 22.11
N LEU A 568 -14.59 -17.04 23.38
CA LEU A 568 -13.37 -16.92 24.16
C LEU A 568 -12.69 -18.28 24.32
N GLY A 569 -11.35 -18.25 24.22
CA GLY A 569 -10.50 -19.39 24.61
C GLY A 569 -10.27 -19.48 26.13
N PHE A 570 -9.39 -20.39 26.53
CA PHE A 570 -9.04 -20.56 27.95
C PHE A 570 -8.12 -19.41 28.40
N PRO A 571 -8.42 -18.77 29.54
CA PRO A 571 -7.56 -17.75 30.11
C PRO A 571 -6.26 -18.37 30.65
N TYR A 572 -5.17 -17.61 30.56
CA TYR A 572 -3.87 -18.01 31.09
C TYR A 572 -3.06 -16.78 31.57
N TRP A 573 -2.15 -17.03 32.52
CA TRP A 573 -1.27 -15.99 33.03
C TRP A 573 -0.02 -15.83 32.15
N ALA A 574 0.40 -14.58 31.97
CA ALA A 574 1.64 -14.18 31.30
C ALA A 574 2.17 -12.89 31.92
N ASP A 575 3.38 -12.51 31.54
CA ASP A 575 3.93 -11.20 31.89
C ASP A 575 3.77 -10.22 30.73
N ALA A 576 3.54 -8.95 31.05
CA ALA A 576 3.56 -7.85 30.10
C ALA A 576 4.18 -6.60 30.74
N MET A 577 4.74 -5.74 29.90
CA MET A 577 5.28 -4.46 30.35
C MET A 577 4.16 -3.47 30.62
N ALA A 578 4.04 -3.02 31.88
CA ALA A 578 3.14 -1.95 32.29
C ALA A 578 3.82 -1.10 33.37
N PHE A 579 3.58 0.22 33.36
CA PHE A 579 4.22 1.18 34.29
C PHE A 579 5.76 1.13 34.26
N GLY A 580 6.34 0.69 33.13
CA GLY A 580 7.78 0.49 33.00
C GLY A 580 8.36 -0.72 33.72
N LEU A 581 7.52 -1.64 34.17
CA LEU A 581 7.88 -2.88 34.87
C LEU A 581 7.16 -4.07 34.27
N ASN A 582 7.77 -5.24 34.35
CA ASN A 582 7.05 -6.50 34.07
C ASN A 582 5.99 -6.74 35.14
N GLN A 583 4.77 -6.96 34.68
CA GLN A 583 3.58 -7.16 35.49
C GLN A 583 2.86 -8.42 35.05
N PRO A 584 2.32 -9.21 35.99
CA PRO A 584 1.47 -10.33 35.62
C PRO A 584 0.15 -9.83 35.00
N VAL A 585 -0.24 -10.46 33.90
CA VAL A 585 -1.49 -10.19 33.17
C VAL A 585 -2.25 -11.47 32.92
N LEU A 586 -3.57 -11.36 32.93
CA LEU A 586 -4.44 -12.41 32.44
C LEU A 586 -4.67 -12.20 30.94
N ARG A 587 -4.32 -13.19 30.12
CA ARG A 587 -4.58 -13.23 28.69
C ARG A 587 -5.75 -14.17 28.41
N ILE A 588 -6.67 -13.71 27.55
CA ILE A 588 -7.87 -14.46 27.18
C ILE A 588 -7.98 -14.43 25.66
N PRO A 589 -7.72 -15.57 24.96
CA PRO A 589 -7.83 -15.62 23.50
C PRO A 589 -9.25 -15.30 23.03
N LEU A 590 -9.36 -14.49 21.99
CA LEU A 590 -10.61 -14.13 21.32
C LEU A 590 -10.64 -14.81 19.95
N ILE A 591 -11.65 -15.65 19.72
CA ILE A 591 -11.78 -16.48 18.53
C ILE A 591 -12.94 -15.97 17.70
N TYR A 592 -12.66 -15.62 16.43
CA TYR A 592 -13.64 -15.22 15.43
C TYR A 592 -13.17 -15.60 14.03
N LYS A 593 -14.12 -15.78 13.12
CA LYS A 593 -13.83 -16.25 11.76
C LYS A 593 -13.70 -15.11 10.75
N TYR A 594 -14.64 -14.18 10.74
CA TYR A 594 -14.72 -13.11 9.77
C TYR A 594 -14.69 -11.73 10.40
N ASP A 595 -15.55 -11.50 11.39
CA ASP A 595 -15.78 -10.19 11.98
C ASP A 595 -14.91 -10.02 13.21
N GLY A 596 -13.93 -9.14 13.10
CA GLY A 596 -13.06 -8.76 14.21
C GLY A 596 -13.75 -7.82 15.21
N ILE A 597 -12.94 -7.30 16.09
CA ILE A 597 -13.36 -6.27 17.06
C ILE A 597 -13.12 -4.90 16.43
N PRO A 598 -14.13 -3.98 16.39
CA PRO A 598 -14.01 -2.69 15.74
C PRO A 598 -13.00 -1.75 16.43
N ASP A 599 -12.90 -1.84 17.73
CA ASP A 599 -11.95 -1.14 18.59
C ASP A 599 -11.91 -1.80 19.99
N GLY A 600 -10.98 -1.41 20.85
CA GLY A 600 -10.88 -1.98 22.20
C GLY A 600 -12.09 -1.65 23.09
N ASN A 601 -12.88 -0.62 22.78
CA ASN A 601 -14.08 -0.27 23.54
C ASN A 601 -15.26 -1.23 23.27
N ALA A 602 -15.17 -2.06 22.25
CA ALA A 602 -16.12 -3.12 21.99
C ALA A 602 -16.02 -4.28 23.01
N ILE A 603 -14.97 -4.28 23.81
CA ILE A 603 -14.74 -5.22 24.92
C ILE A 603 -15.02 -4.48 26.23
N ASN A 604 -15.93 -5.03 27.04
CA ASN A 604 -16.33 -4.46 28.33
C ASN A 604 -16.21 -5.52 29.40
N VAL A 605 -15.24 -5.34 30.31
CA VAL A 605 -14.95 -6.26 31.40
C VAL A 605 -15.47 -5.70 32.72
N LYS A 606 -16.10 -6.56 33.56
CA LYS A 606 -16.63 -6.18 34.86
C LYS A 606 -16.43 -7.29 35.89
N SER A 607 -16.19 -6.90 37.16
CA SER A 607 -16.40 -7.73 38.33
C SER A 607 -17.56 -7.14 39.11
N GLY A 608 -18.71 -7.82 39.13
CA GLY A 608 -19.94 -7.27 39.66
C GLY A 608 -20.34 -5.96 38.99
N LYS A 609 -20.33 -4.83 39.75
CA LYS A 609 -20.61 -3.47 39.23
C LYS A 609 -19.36 -2.71 38.79
N ASN A 610 -18.19 -3.22 39.12
CA ASN A 610 -16.93 -2.55 38.89
C ASN A 610 -16.45 -2.83 37.48
N TRP A 611 -16.22 -1.76 36.70
CA TRP A 611 -15.60 -1.85 35.39
C TRP A 611 -14.09 -2.07 35.55
N ILE A 612 -13.51 -2.91 34.67
CA ILE A 612 -12.09 -3.25 34.65
C ILE A 612 -11.52 -2.83 33.31
N ALA A 613 -10.42 -2.09 33.27
CA ALA A 613 -9.69 -1.76 32.06
C ALA A 613 -9.10 -3.05 31.47
N ALA A 614 -9.27 -3.23 30.17
CA ALA A 614 -8.74 -4.36 29.42
C ALA A 614 -8.22 -3.87 28.08
N GLU A 615 -7.03 -4.30 27.70
CA GLU A 615 -6.48 -4.03 26.38
C GLU A 615 -6.82 -5.18 25.43
N TYR A 616 -7.00 -4.87 24.17
CA TYR A 616 -7.09 -5.88 23.11
C TYR A 616 -5.80 -5.88 22.32
N ASP A 617 -5.10 -7.01 22.35
CA ASP A 617 -3.92 -7.27 21.54
C ASP A 617 -4.36 -7.92 20.23
N SER A 618 -4.29 -7.17 19.13
CA SER A 618 -4.92 -7.58 17.86
C SER A 618 -4.13 -8.63 17.09
N GLU A 619 -2.83 -8.73 17.29
CA GLU A 619 -1.99 -9.72 16.60
C GLU A 619 -2.25 -11.15 17.11
N PRO A 620 -2.09 -11.45 18.42
CA PRO A 620 -2.47 -12.75 18.95
C PRO A 620 -3.99 -12.89 19.13
N ARG A 621 -4.77 -11.81 18.96
CA ARG A 621 -6.21 -11.74 19.22
C ARG A 621 -6.55 -12.08 20.67
N GLU A 622 -5.99 -11.33 21.61
CA GLU A 622 -6.16 -11.58 23.02
C GLU A 622 -6.64 -10.35 23.80
N ILE A 623 -7.49 -10.62 24.80
CA ILE A 623 -7.86 -9.63 25.80
C ILE A 623 -6.83 -9.71 26.92
N VAL A 624 -6.20 -8.60 27.26
CA VAL A 624 -5.13 -8.49 28.26
C VAL A 624 -5.59 -7.64 29.42
N ILE A 625 -5.50 -8.18 30.63
CA ILE A 625 -5.96 -7.53 31.87
C ILE A 625 -4.85 -7.60 32.92
N LEU A 626 -4.47 -6.48 33.52
CA LEU A 626 -3.49 -6.44 34.61
C LEU A 626 -4.00 -7.23 35.83
N ALA A 627 -3.18 -8.10 36.41
CA ALA A 627 -3.54 -8.93 37.54
C ALA A 627 -4.02 -8.09 38.74
N GLU A 628 -3.38 -6.98 39.04
CA GLU A 628 -3.75 -6.09 40.17
C GLU A 628 -5.16 -5.46 40.04
N LYS A 629 -5.77 -5.52 38.85
CA LYS A 629 -7.13 -4.99 38.59
C LYS A 629 -8.20 -6.08 38.66
N LEU A 630 -7.79 -7.33 38.75
CA LEU A 630 -8.67 -8.46 38.82
C LEU A 630 -9.08 -8.76 40.28
N PRO A 631 -10.26 -9.34 40.51
CA PRO A 631 -10.59 -9.95 41.81
C PRO A 631 -9.74 -11.22 42.06
N ASP A 632 -9.91 -11.83 43.21
CA ASP A 632 -9.13 -13.02 43.62
C ASP A 632 -9.36 -14.22 42.69
N ALA A 633 -8.37 -15.12 42.66
CA ALA A 633 -8.49 -16.39 41.96
C ALA A 633 -9.73 -17.17 42.39
N GLY A 634 -10.42 -17.80 41.48
CA GLY A 634 -11.69 -18.49 41.68
C GLY A 634 -12.93 -17.59 41.58
N GLU A 635 -12.78 -16.26 41.65
CA GLU A 635 -13.87 -15.33 41.39
C GLU A 635 -14.15 -15.18 39.89
N LYS A 636 -15.30 -14.58 39.56
CA LYS A 636 -15.75 -14.42 38.18
C LYS A 636 -15.70 -12.99 37.72
N ILE A 637 -15.26 -12.81 36.47
CA ILE A 637 -15.43 -11.58 35.70
C ILE A 637 -16.40 -11.83 34.56
N ASN A 638 -17.16 -10.80 34.21
CA ASN A 638 -18.05 -10.81 33.06
C ASN A 638 -17.40 -10.02 31.89
N ILE A 639 -17.30 -10.65 30.74
CA ILE A 639 -16.72 -10.06 29.52
C ILE A 639 -17.82 -9.96 28.47
N GLN A 640 -18.17 -8.75 28.10
CA GLN A 640 -19.10 -8.46 27.04
C GLN A 640 -18.32 -8.02 25.81
N ILE A 641 -18.66 -8.57 24.64
CA ILE A 641 -17.97 -8.32 23.38
C ILE A 641 -19.01 -7.96 22.32
N GLN A 642 -18.69 -6.96 21.53
CA GLN A 642 -19.43 -6.64 20.32
C GLN A 642 -18.47 -6.67 19.12
N ASP A 643 -18.73 -7.58 18.18
CA ASP A 643 -17.95 -7.63 16.94
C ASP A 643 -18.37 -6.56 15.91
N GLU A 644 -17.70 -6.52 14.77
CA GLU A 644 -18.01 -5.62 13.67
C GLU A 644 -19.37 -5.92 13.02
N ALA A 645 -19.83 -7.18 12.99
CA ALA A 645 -21.16 -7.58 12.54
C ALA A 645 -22.27 -7.19 13.54
N LYS A 646 -21.88 -6.65 14.72
CA LYS A 646 -22.77 -6.25 15.84
C LYS A 646 -23.38 -7.42 16.62
N HIS A 647 -22.84 -8.61 16.54
CA HIS A 647 -23.16 -9.65 17.50
C HIS A 647 -22.72 -9.19 18.88
N LYS A 648 -23.58 -9.40 19.87
CA LYS A 648 -23.29 -9.10 21.28
C LYS A 648 -23.32 -10.39 22.07
N VAL A 649 -22.21 -10.68 22.70
CA VAL A 649 -22.05 -11.87 23.56
C VAL A 649 -21.57 -11.49 24.95
N SER A 650 -21.82 -12.34 25.92
CA SER A 650 -21.39 -12.12 27.29
C SER A 650 -20.94 -13.46 27.88
N TYR A 651 -19.76 -13.45 28.47
CA TYR A 651 -19.11 -14.63 29.05
C TYR A 651 -18.74 -14.37 30.50
N ASP A 652 -19.01 -15.32 31.36
CA ASP A 652 -18.49 -15.36 32.73
C ASP A 652 -17.23 -16.23 32.75
N ILE A 653 -16.09 -15.61 33.05
CA ILE A 653 -14.79 -16.27 33.14
C ILE A 653 -14.38 -16.37 34.60
N THR A 654 -14.03 -17.56 35.05
CA THR A 654 -13.41 -17.78 36.37
C THR A 654 -11.91 -17.47 36.24
N ILE A 655 -11.41 -16.64 37.16
CA ILE A 655 -9.99 -16.29 37.21
C ILE A 655 -9.20 -17.52 37.63
N PRO A 656 -8.23 -17.99 36.82
CA PRO A 656 -7.39 -19.12 37.18
C PRO A 656 -6.45 -18.78 38.33
N GLU A 657 -5.96 -19.79 39.06
CA GLU A 657 -4.83 -19.60 39.97
C GLU A 657 -3.58 -19.18 39.19
N MET A 658 -2.76 -18.28 39.79
CA MET A 658 -1.55 -17.74 39.17
C MET A 658 -0.40 -18.74 39.25
#